data_2bfda808dbedf9eafbbd0f09c42dfbe9
#
_entry.id   2bfda808dbedf9eafbbd0f09c42dfbe9
#
_cell.length_a   1.000
_cell.length_b   1.000
_cell.length_c   1.000
_cell.angle_alpha   90.00
_cell.angle_beta   90.00
_cell.angle_gamma   90.00
#
_symmetry.space_group_name_H-M   'P 1'
#
loop_
_entity.id
_entity.type
_entity.pdbx_description
1 polymer ?
#
loop_
_entity_poly.entity_id
_entity_poly.type
_entity_poly.pdbx_seq_one_letter_code
_entity_poly.pdbx_strand_id
1 'polypeptide(L)'
;MKKFVKRAISQVIALALAFQIVGQCGYSFAVQADYSSESEIVTESNADNVSENDVVAQNDENTEEIDEPSEDEIVYEDMTINSDTTLTAQTEVKDLYINYGTLNLNENTLIVHGNVVIDNRGTLDFNKGELICENLTMKDTYYYHCMYMNNANDHLVVKGDFNFNGGSFSKYDATAGTIELGGNVNITTGFNPSQEQKVVLNGLDSQEVYINEKNCSFNILEVSNTSEGGILSDYPISANSMIGDLSQIHYSFGGAVGTVLSGDMELDNYCLSVGELDLNGHTLTINGDFIQAGGEVKINNGKLVVNGNYRIQTRKTSEDGTESYDYSTGILNMTNESDVVEVSGDFVMGSTKSHNGKLSAGILTVGGNFTQLNYKDSDNFSASGSHKVIFTSEKDHAISFDSSRSGESHFANLTFEDDSKITLNNDSYKRVTVTGSLTGTDCEISGYIDLAGAAKVVNKYKGNIRISEGYTLNSDISISGNFSAESYLYLNGKQLSTDGNVTISSYIGIQSGTLNCKGNLVVNYYSGRINMDNSSGIIDVEGNFVFNGGDYTSYLTKGKLYIAGDCTINYSTFNSNTDNEIIFDGTEKQVINVTNSYVSLNKITFNNTSEDGIEIKNSFNYAELVNESGCKVTFANGGTVGETLSEDKVVDGDYILAMGELDLNGHTLTINGDFIQAGGEVKVNGGKLVVNGDYRIQTRKNSEEGTESYDYSTGILNMTNESDVVEVSGDFVMGSTKSHNG
;
A
#
# COMPACT_ATOMS: atom_id res chain seq x y z
N MET A 1 -20.61 -34.31 -3.80
CA MET A 1 -21.86 -33.62 -3.42
C MET A 1 -21.90 -33.09 -1.97
N LYS A 2 -21.28 -33.72 -0.94
CA LYS A 2 -21.29 -33.23 0.46
C LYS A 2 -20.36 -32.00 0.75
N LYS A 3 -19.41 -31.67 -0.11
CA LYS A 3 -18.51 -30.50 0.05
C LYS A 3 -19.07 -29.20 -0.55
N PHE A 4 -20.01 -29.29 -1.48
CA PHE A 4 -20.64 -28.09 -2.09
C PHE A 4 -21.80 -27.58 -1.26
N VAL A 5 -22.49 -28.42 -0.52
CA VAL A 5 -23.62 -28.03 0.34
C VAL A 5 -23.14 -27.29 1.60
N LYS A 6 -21.95 -27.62 2.14
CA LYS A 6 -21.38 -26.90 3.29
C LYS A 6 -20.91 -25.47 2.97
N ARG A 7 -20.54 -25.18 1.72
CA ARG A 7 -20.13 -23.82 1.31
C ARG A 7 -21.33 -22.89 1.06
N ALA A 8 -22.44 -23.45 0.54
CA ALA A 8 -23.66 -22.68 0.33
C ALA A 8 -24.37 -22.32 1.65
N ILE A 9 -24.34 -23.19 2.66
CA ILE A 9 -24.93 -22.92 3.98
C ILE A 9 -24.11 -21.91 4.78
N SER A 10 -22.78 -21.90 4.64
CA SER A 10 -21.91 -20.91 5.29
C SER A 10 -22.08 -19.50 4.72
N GLN A 11 -22.37 -19.35 3.43
CA GLN A 11 -22.62 -18.04 2.82
C GLN A 11 -24.00 -17.47 3.14
N VAL A 12 -25.02 -18.34 3.29
CA VAL A 12 -26.37 -17.91 3.68
C VAL A 12 -26.45 -17.49 5.16
N ILE A 13 -25.68 -18.13 6.03
CA ILE A 13 -25.61 -17.74 7.46
C ILE A 13 -24.80 -16.42 7.65
N ALA A 14 -23.79 -16.17 6.84
CA ALA A 14 -23.05 -14.88 6.86
C ALA A 14 -23.92 -13.72 6.37
N LEU A 15 -24.81 -13.94 5.40
CA LEU A 15 -25.74 -12.92 4.92
C LEU A 15 -26.88 -12.65 5.91
N ALA A 16 -27.34 -13.66 6.66
CA ALA A 16 -28.40 -13.49 7.66
C ALA A 16 -27.91 -12.78 8.93
N LEU A 17 -26.62 -12.90 9.31
CA LEU A 17 -26.02 -12.18 10.42
C LEU A 17 -25.71 -10.72 10.10
N ALA A 18 -25.50 -10.38 8.84
CA ALA A 18 -25.30 -8.98 8.40
C ALA A 18 -26.61 -8.17 8.43
N PHE A 19 -27.76 -8.80 8.29
CA PHE A 19 -29.07 -8.14 8.37
C PHE A 19 -29.65 -7.96 9.79
N GLN A 20 -29.07 -8.59 10.82
CA GLN A 20 -29.53 -8.45 12.20
C GLN A 20 -28.80 -7.35 13.00
N ILE A 21 -27.75 -6.73 12.48
CA ILE A 21 -26.99 -5.66 13.16
C ILE A 21 -27.46 -4.24 12.76
N VAL A 22 -28.28 -4.10 11.71
CA VAL A 22 -28.78 -2.79 11.24
C VAL A 22 -30.16 -2.40 11.82
N GLY A 23 -30.70 -3.19 12.72
CA GLY A 23 -32.06 -3.06 13.25
C GLY A 23 -32.24 -2.39 14.61
N GLN A 24 -31.27 -1.64 15.16
CA GLN A 24 -31.48 -0.88 16.40
C GLN A 24 -30.72 0.44 16.43
N CYS A 25 -31.25 1.46 15.80
CA CYS A 25 -31.12 2.85 16.21
C CYS A 25 -32.23 3.65 15.52
N GLY A 26 -33.36 3.72 16.20
CA GLY A 26 -34.45 4.59 15.80
C GLY A 26 -34.18 6.03 16.27
N TYR A 27 -34.19 6.96 15.34
CA TYR A 27 -34.56 8.35 15.62
C TYR A 27 -35.57 8.79 14.58
N SER A 28 -36.79 9.01 15.06
CA SER A 28 -37.86 9.63 14.34
C SER A 28 -37.63 11.16 14.27
N PHE A 29 -37.57 11.69 13.07
CA PHE A 29 -37.87 13.11 12.85
C PHE A 29 -39.14 13.19 12.01
N ALA A 30 -40.16 13.79 12.61
CA ALA A 30 -41.39 14.16 11.93
C ALA A 30 -41.09 15.42 11.11
N VAL A 31 -41.25 15.31 9.82
CA VAL A 31 -41.40 16.48 8.96
C VAL A 31 -42.88 16.59 8.59
N GLN A 32 -43.48 17.67 9.04
CA GLN A 32 -44.84 18.06 8.77
C GLN A 32 -44.88 18.64 7.36
N ALA A 33 -45.50 17.92 6.45
CA ALA A 33 -45.84 18.44 5.13
C ALA A 33 -47.22 19.07 5.20
N ASP A 34 -47.29 20.37 5.00
CA ASP A 34 -48.53 21.06 4.74
C ASP A 34 -48.89 20.91 3.26
N TYR A 35 -49.93 20.12 3.03
CA TYR A 35 -50.66 20.07 1.77
C TYR A 35 -51.81 21.08 1.90
N SER A 36 -51.86 22.10 1.05
CA SER A 36 -53.11 22.75 0.72
C SER A 36 -53.32 22.68 -0.79
N SER A 37 -54.19 21.76 -1.15
CA SER A 37 -54.91 21.74 -2.41
C SER A 37 -55.87 22.92 -2.45
N GLU A 38 -56.06 23.50 -3.60
CA GLU A 38 -57.41 23.62 -4.16
C GLU A 38 -57.37 24.12 -5.62
N SER A 39 -58.00 23.30 -6.42
CA SER A 39 -58.51 23.54 -7.75
C SER A 39 -59.62 24.56 -7.72
N GLU A 40 -59.75 25.39 -8.75
CA GLU A 40 -61.05 25.62 -9.36
C GLU A 40 -60.93 26.17 -10.79
N ILE A 41 -61.65 25.45 -11.62
CA ILE A 41 -62.04 25.77 -12.99
C ILE A 41 -63.15 26.80 -12.92
N VAL A 42 -63.10 27.89 -13.69
CA VAL A 42 -64.28 28.57 -14.14
C VAL A 42 -64.09 28.99 -15.61
N THR A 43 -65.03 28.51 -16.38
CA THR A 43 -65.33 28.76 -17.76
C THR A 43 -66.15 30.07 -17.91
N GLU A 44 -66.24 30.48 -19.19
CA GLU A 44 -67.28 31.42 -19.77
C GLU A 44 -66.97 32.91 -19.68
N SER A 45 -67.25 33.70 -20.66
CA SER A 45 -67.83 33.70 -22.01
C SER A 45 -68.11 35.16 -22.41
N ASN A 46 -68.36 35.32 -23.71
CA ASN A 46 -69.02 36.39 -24.38
C ASN A 46 -68.22 37.65 -24.76
N ALA A 47 -67.99 37.82 -26.02
CA ALA A 47 -68.88 38.25 -27.12
C ALA A 47 -69.16 39.72 -27.04
N ASP A 48 -68.84 40.44 -28.06
CA ASP A 48 -69.69 41.15 -28.96
C ASP A 48 -68.86 42.04 -29.92
N ASN A 49 -68.96 41.70 -31.20
CA ASN A 49 -69.66 42.41 -32.27
C ASN A 49 -69.17 43.83 -32.60
N VAL A 50 -68.83 44.03 -33.85
CA VAL A 50 -69.53 44.84 -34.89
C VAL A 50 -68.54 44.98 -36.07
N SER A 51 -68.77 44.34 -37.14
CA SER A 51 -69.48 44.60 -38.44
C SER A 51 -68.76 45.53 -39.39
N GLU A 52 -68.60 44.94 -40.59
CA GLU A 52 -68.92 45.47 -41.94
C GLU A 52 -68.08 46.60 -42.49
N ASN A 53 -67.43 46.43 -43.62
CA ASN A 53 -68.03 46.60 -44.91
C ASN A 53 -67.12 46.21 -46.07
N ASP A 54 -67.75 45.59 -47.03
CA ASP A 54 -67.34 45.27 -48.38
C ASP A 54 -66.80 46.47 -49.16
N VAL A 55 -65.78 46.23 -50.01
CA VAL A 55 -65.75 46.72 -51.37
C VAL A 55 -65.01 45.73 -52.27
N VAL A 56 -65.76 45.19 -53.20
CA VAL A 56 -65.32 44.42 -54.39
C VAL A 56 -64.68 45.36 -55.38
N ALA A 57 -63.53 45.01 -55.90
CA ALA A 57 -63.09 45.44 -57.24
C ALA A 57 -62.29 44.34 -57.89
N GLN A 58 -62.87 43.69 -58.86
CA GLN A 58 -62.17 42.86 -59.88
C GLN A 58 -61.31 43.81 -60.73
N ASN A 59 -60.11 43.42 -61.01
CA ASN A 59 -59.46 43.63 -62.29
C ASN A 59 -58.56 42.47 -62.64
N ASP A 60 -58.86 41.84 -63.76
CA ASP A 60 -58.03 40.96 -64.56
C ASP A 60 -56.83 41.74 -65.08
N GLU A 61 -55.62 41.19 -64.83
CA GLU A 61 -54.52 41.34 -65.76
C GLU A 61 -53.62 40.15 -65.70
N ASN A 62 -53.54 39.44 -66.83
CA ASN A 62 -52.55 38.45 -67.17
C ASN A 62 -51.11 38.96 -66.87
N THR A 63 -50.38 38.30 -65.96
CA THR A 63 -48.94 38.32 -65.98
C THR A 63 -48.44 36.86 -66.12
N GLU A 64 -47.73 36.67 -67.22
CA GLU A 64 -46.99 35.45 -67.54
C GLU A 64 -46.13 35.04 -66.32
N GLU A 65 -46.35 33.85 -65.83
CA GLU A 65 -45.40 33.14 -64.91
C GLU A 65 -44.08 33.03 -65.65
N ILE A 66 -43.07 33.79 -65.26
CA ILE A 66 -41.73 33.51 -65.58
C ILE A 66 -41.32 32.30 -64.65
N ASP A 67 -41.19 31.11 -65.24
CA ASP A 67 -40.57 29.97 -64.62
C ASP A 67 -39.19 30.47 -64.20
N GLU A 68 -38.97 30.65 -62.87
CA GLU A 68 -37.62 30.64 -62.30
C GLU A 68 -37.03 29.26 -62.58
N PRO A 69 -35.77 29.20 -63.06
CA PRO A 69 -35.14 27.92 -63.29
C PRO A 69 -35.06 27.16 -61.95
N SER A 70 -35.63 25.96 -61.89
CA SER A 70 -35.43 25.02 -60.79
C SER A 70 -33.92 24.95 -60.49
N GLU A 71 -33.48 25.38 -59.34
CA GLU A 71 -32.14 25.04 -58.86
C GLU A 71 -32.00 23.50 -58.99
N ASP A 72 -31.16 23.06 -59.91
CA ASP A 72 -30.78 21.63 -60.00
C ASP A 72 -30.25 21.24 -58.63
N GLU A 73 -31.01 20.48 -57.88
CA GLU A 73 -30.61 19.93 -56.60
C GLU A 73 -29.37 19.05 -56.86
N ILE A 74 -28.18 19.52 -56.44
CA ILE A 74 -26.95 18.77 -56.58
C ILE A 74 -27.06 17.49 -55.78
N VAL A 75 -27.19 16.35 -56.44
CA VAL A 75 -27.29 15.03 -55.78
C VAL A 75 -25.86 14.49 -55.59
N TYR A 76 -25.40 14.42 -54.37
CA TYR A 76 -24.13 13.80 -53.99
C TYR A 76 -24.30 12.30 -53.85
N GLU A 77 -23.26 11.53 -54.25
CA GLU A 77 -23.22 10.09 -54.10
C GLU A 77 -22.45 9.67 -52.83
N ASP A 78 -22.76 8.49 -52.33
CA ASP A 78 -22.05 7.89 -51.21
C ASP A 78 -20.65 7.44 -51.63
N MET A 79 -19.67 7.58 -50.71
CA MET A 79 -18.28 7.10 -50.93
C MET A 79 -17.98 5.96 -49.97
N THR A 80 -17.44 4.87 -50.49
CA THR A 80 -17.02 3.71 -49.68
C THR A 80 -15.56 3.37 -49.92
N ILE A 81 -14.77 3.33 -48.84
CA ILE A 81 -13.36 3.00 -48.82
C ILE A 81 -13.18 1.58 -48.31
N ASN A 82 -12.64 0.69 -49.14
CA ASN A 82 -12.33 -0.71 -48.85
C ASN A 82 -10.85 -1.07 -49.12
N SER A 83 -10.01 -0.11 -49.46
CA SER A 83 -8.57 -0.22 -49.64
C SER A 83 -7.94 1.15 -49.52
N ASP A 84 -6.62 1.20 -49.36
CA ASP A 84 -5.89 2.46 -49.27
C ASP A 84 -6.21 3.39 -50.47
N THR A 85 -6.65 4.58 -50.15
CA THR A 85 -7.13 5.58 -51.10
C THR A 85 -6.54 6.94 -50.72
N THR A 86 -6.06 7.69 -51.70
CA THR A 86 -5.52 9.04 -51.49
C THR A 86 -6.35 10.02 -52.30
N LEU A 87 -6.81 11.09 -51.69
CA LEU A 87 -7.51 12.17 -52.39
C LEU A 87 -6.49 12.96 -53.24
N THR A 88 -6.90 13.32 -54.43
CA THR A 88 -6.10 14.12 -55.38
C THR A 88 -6.67 15.51 -55.64
N ALA A 89 -7.84 15.77 -55.12
CA ALA A 89 -8.55 17.08 -55.20
C ALA A 89 -9.60 17.18 -54.10
N GLN A 90 -10.09 18.37 -53.85
CA GLN A 90 -11.30 18.60 -53.07
C GLN A 90 -12.43 17.69 -53.55
N THR A 91 -13.11 17.04 -52.63
CA THR A 91 -14.16 16.06 -52.93
C THR A 91 -15.39 16.34 -52.08
N GLU A 92 -16.57 16.19 -52.67
CA GLU A 92 -17.84 16.30 -51.94
C GLU A 92 -18.66 15.03 -52.15
N VAL A 93 -19.21 14.48 -51.08
CA VAL A 93 -19.98 13.24 -51.08
C VAL A 93 -21.19 13.36 -50.14
N LYS A 94 -22.17 12.47 -50.32
CA LYS A 94 -23.35 12.45 -49.45
C LYS A 94 -22.97 11.80 -48.13
N ASP A 95 -22.62 10.53 -48.08
CA ASP A 95 -22.17 9.77 -46.90
C ASP A 95 -20.82 9.11 -47.18
N LEU A 96 -19.98 8.96 -46.16
CA LEU A 96 -18.66 8.30 -46.26
C LEU A 96 -18.58 7.09 -45.35
N TYR A 97 -18.20 5.96 -45.92
CA TYR A 97 -17.97 4.69 -45.23
C TYR A 97 -16.52 4.25 -45.37
N ILE A 98 -15.74 4.21 -44.30
CA ILE A 98 -14.37 3.71 -44.31
C ILE A 98 -14.37 2.35 -43.61
N ASN A 99 -14.51 1.26 -44.36
CA ASN A 99 -14.65 -0.08 -43.83
C ASN A 99 -13.30 -0.80 -43.67
N TYR A 100 -12.34 -0.54 -44.56
CA TYR A 100 -11.03 -1.15 -44.58
C TYR A 100 -10.01 -0.31 -45.37
N GLY A 101 -8.76 -0.28 -44.90
CA GLY A 101 -7.70 0.55 -45.50
C GLY A 101 -7.70 1.99 -45.02
N THR A 102 -6.79 2.77 -45.53
CA THR A 102 -6.58 4.16 -45.12
C THR A 102 -7.11 5.13 -46.18
N LEU A 103 -7.97 6.05 -45.80
CA LEU A 103 -8.30 7.23 -46.57
C LEU A 103 -7.33 8.34 -46.20
N ASN A 104 -6.43 8.73 -47.11
CA ASN A 104 -5.50 9.85 -46.93
C ASN A 104 -6.04 11.11 -47.65
N LEU A 105 -6.29 12.18 -46.88
CA LEU A 105 -6.81 13.43 -47.44
C LEU A 105 -5.77 14.21 -48.23
N ASN A 106 -4.47 14.04 -47.93
CA ASN A 106 -3.37 14.57 -48.71
C ASN A 106 -3.48 16.07 -49.08
N GLU A 107 -3.60 16.91 -48.05
CA GLU A 107 -3.75 18.37 -48.15
C GLU A 107 -5.06 18.85 -48.85
N ASN A 108 -6.03 17.95 -49.07
CA ASN A 108 -7.31 18.29 -49.70
C ASN A 108 -8.43 18.39 -48.64
N THR A 109 -9.51 19.10 -49.01
CA THR A 109 -10.75 19.17 -48.23
C THR A 109 -11.71 18.10 -48.74
N LEU A 110 -12.28 17.33 -47.81
CA LEU A 110 -13.39 16.40 -48.03
C LEU A 110 -14.64 16.92 -47.34
N ILE A 111 -15.72 17.18 -48.09
CA ILE A 111 -17.00 17.60 -47.55
C ILE A 111 -17.96 16.42 -47.64
N VAL A 112 -18.47 15.98 -46.50
CA VAL A 112 -19.46 14.93 -46.39
C VAL A 112 -20.76 15.58 -45.89
N HIS A 113 -21.76 15.68 -46.76
CA HIS A 113 -23.03 16.36 -46.42
C HIS A 113 -23.88 15.58 -45.43
N GLY A 114 -23.55 14.33 -45.14
CA GLY A 114 -24.21 13.46 -44.19
C GLY A 114 -23.24 12.84 -43.19
N ASN A 115 -23.25 11.53 -43.08
CA ASN A 115 -22.57 10.77 -42.05
C ASN A 115 -21.21 10.24 -42.51
N VAL A 116 -20.24 10.30 -41.59
CA VAL A 116 -18.98 9.57 -41.73
C VAL A 116 -19.02 8.39 -40.76
N VAL A 117 -18.80 7.19 -41.27
CA VAL A 117 -18.71 5.96 -40.48
C VAL A 117 -17.35 5.30 -40.73
N ILE A 118 -16.56 5.17 -39.66
CA ILE A 118 -15.31 4.41 -39.68
C ILE A 118 -15.55 3.11 -38.92
N ASP A 119 -15.37 1.97 -39.62
CA ASP A 119 -15.70 0.64 -39.10
C ASP A 119 -14.56 -0.35 -39.38
N ASN A 120 -14.56 -1.50 -38.70
CA ASN A 120 -13.59 -2.59 -38.83
C ASN A 120 -12.13 -2.15 -38.70
N ARG A 121 -11.42 -1.98 -39.81
CA ARG A 121 -10.00 -1.56 -39.88
C ARG A 121 -9.84 -0.34 -40.79
N GLY A 122 -10.87 0.44 -40.89
CA GLY A 122 -10.84 1.71 -41.59
C GLY A 122 -10.03 2.72 -40.81
N THR A 123 -9.22 3.50 -41.55
CA THR A 123 -8.37 4.55 -40.97
C THR A 123 -8.56 5.85 -41.76
N LEU A 124 -8.65 6.99 -41.09
CA LEU A 124 -8.64 8.31 -41.69
C LEU A 124 -7.30 8.99 -41.38
N ASP A 125 -6.54 9.34 -42.40
CA ASP A 125 -5.28 10.07 -42.27
C ASP A 125 -5.47 11.48 -42.88
N PHE A 126 -5.41 12.48 -42.01
CA PHE A 126 -5.61 13.88 -42.41
C PHE A 126 -4.46 14.40 -43.29
N ASN A 127 -3.22 14.12 -42.96
CA ASN A 127 -2.05 14.53 -43.72
C ASN A 127 -2.18 15.97 -44.27
N LYS A 128 -2.42 16.94 -43.37
CA LYS A 128 -2.71 18.37 -43.54
C LYS A 128 -4.03 18.67 -44.26
N GLY A 129 -4.90 17.69 -44.43
CA GLY A 129 -6.21 17.85 -45.03
C GLY A 129 -7.30 18.27 -44.03
N GLU A 130 -8.48 18.50 -44.54
CA GLU A 130 -9.65 18.90 -43.80
C GLU A 130 -10.83 17.96 -44.12
N LEU A 131 -11.53 17.51 -43.05
CA LEU A 131 -12.83 16.85 -43.20
C LEU A 131 -13.92 17.67 -42.54
N ILE A 132 -14.98 17.95 -43.31
CA ILE A 132 -16.21 18.61 -42.82
C ILE A 132 -17.36 17.64 -42.99
N CYS A 133 -18.09 17.31 -41.92
CA CYS A 133 -19.22 16.39 -41.98
C CYS A 133 -20.36 16.82 -41.05
N GLU A 134 -21.53 16.20 -41.26
CA GLU A 134 -22.65 16.35 -40.34
C GLU A 134 -22.42 15.53 -39.08
N ASN A 135 -22.31 14.20 -39.19
CA ASN A 135 -22.04 13.34 -38.05
C ASN A 135 -20.83 12.46 -38.30
N LEU A 136 -20.11 12.12 -37.24
CA LEU A 136 -19.02 11.17 -37.31
C LEU A 136 -19.18 10.07 -36.26
N THR A 137 -19.16 8.80 -36.69
CA THR A 137 -19.24 7.64 -35.84
C THR A 137 -18.05 6.70 -36.09
N MET A 138 -17.27 6.45 -35.03
CA MET A 138 -16.30 5.37 -35.00
C MET A 138 -16.94 4.18 -34.29
N LYS A 139 -17.09 3.08 -35.01
CA LYS A 139 -17.63 1.83 -34.48
C LYS A 139 -16.50 0.99 -33.88
N ASP A 140 -16.88 -0.08 -33.19
CA ASP A 140 -16.00 -0.99 -32.46
C ASP A 140 -14.88 -1.59 -33.36
N THR A 141 -13.77 -0.87 -33.45
CA THR A 141 -12.57 -1.25 -34.18
C THR A 141 -11.55 -1.74 -33.14
N TYR A 142 -11.51 -3.06 -32.93
CA TYR A 142 -10.64 -3.71 -31.97
C TYR A 142 -9.15 -3.25 -32.09
N TYR A 143 -8.66 -2.37 -31.21
CA TYR A 143 -7.26 -1.93 -31.06
C TYR A 143 -6.54 -1.37 -32.32
N TYR A 144 -7.23 -0.89 -33.33
CA TYR A 144 -6.61 -0.30 -34.50
C TYR A 144 -6.64 1.24 -34.42
N HIS A 145 -5.59 1.84 -34.98
CA HIS A 145 -5.54 3.29 -35.18
C HIS A 145 -6.62 3.69 -36.19
N CYS A 146 -7.59 4.46 -35.74
CA CYS A 146 -8.75 4.82 -36.56
C CYS A 146 -8.63 6.20 -37.20
N MET A 147 -7.74 7.03 -36.67
CA MET A 147 -7.56 8.41 -37.12
C MET A 147 -6.13 8.88 -36.86
N TYR A 148 -5.50 9.59 -37.81
CA TYR A 148 -4.19 10.22 -37.66
C TYR A 148 -4.29 11.71 -37.83
N MET A 149 -3.90 12.49 -36.76
CA MET A 149 -3.81 13.95 -36.73
C MET A 149 -2.47 14.35 -36.10
N ASN A 150 -1.43 14.49 -36.93
CA ASN A 150 -0.06 14.74 -36.48
C ASN A 150 0.51 16.05 -36.99
N ASN A 151 -0.31 16.86 -37.68
CA ASN A 151 0.09 18.14 -38.26
C ASN A 151 -0.85 19.25 -37.75
N ALA A 152 -0.32 20.44 -37.51
CA ALA A 152 -1.11 21.58 -37.07
C ALA A 152 -2.20 22.03 -38.07
N ASN A 153 -2.09 21.62 -39.34
CA ASN A 153 -3.08 21.91 -40.39
C ASN A 153 -4.15 20.80 -40.50
N ASP A 154 -4.04 19.70 -39.74
CA ASP A 154 -5.07 18.65 -39.71
C ASP A 154 -6.34 19.24 -39.07
N HIS A 155 -7.45 19.16 -39.80
CA HIS A 155 -8.69 19.81 -39.35
C HIS A 155 -9.92 18.90 -39.55
N LEU A 156 -10.66 18.69 -38.48
CA LEU A 156 -11.93 17.97 -38.47
C LEU A 156 -13.04 18.89 -37.99
N VAL A 157 -14.09 19.03 -38.77
CA VAL A 157 -15.31 19.75 -38.39
C VAL A 157 -16.50 18.79 -38.42
N VAL A 158 -17.10 18.54 -37.25
CA VAL A 158 -18.32 17.74 -37.09
C VAL A 158 -19.42 18.68 -36.62
N LYS A 159 -20.40 18.98 -37.50
CA LYS A 159 -21.47 19.94 -37.22
C LYS A 159 -22.52 19.36 -36.27
N GLY A 160 -22.83 18.06 -36.39
CA GLY A 160 -23.71 17.29 -35.56
C GLY A 160 -22.97 16.40 -34.58
N ASP A 161 -23.44 15.18 -34.37
CA ASP A 161 -22.96 14.30 -33.30
C ASP A 161 -21.60 13.65 -33.61
N PHE A 162 -20.72 13.61 -32.61
CA PHE A 162 -19.43 12.91 -32.62
C PHE A 162 -19.48 11.71 -31.67
N ASN A 163 -19.46 10.49 -32.23
CA ASN A 163 -19.51 9.24 -31.51
C ASN A 163 -18.21 8.45 -31.68
N PHE A 164 -17.36 8.43 -30.64
CA PHE A 164 -16.11 7.69 -30.61
C PHE A 164 -16.25 6.48 -29.68
N ASN A 165 -16.72 5.36 -30.25
CA ASN A 165 -17.07 4.14 -29.50
C ASN A 165 -16.07 2.99 -29.68
N GLY A 166 -14.95 3.20 -30.36
CA GLY A 166 -13.93 2.18 -30.60
C GLY A 166 -12.71 2.75 -31.32
N GLY A 167 -11.66 1.92 -31.44
CA GLY A 167 -10.40 2.30 -32.05
C GLY A 167 -9.42 3.00 -31.09
N SER A 168 -8.31 3.48 -31.65
CA SER A 168 -7.27 4.20 -30.92
C SER A 168 -7.04 5.56 -31.56
N PHE A 169 -7.10 6.60 -30.76
CA PHE A 169 -6.68 7.96 -31.06
C PHE A 169 -5.77 8.42 -29.91
N SER A 170 -4.56 7.85 -29.91
CA SER A 170 -3.64 7.91 -28.78
C SER A 170 -2.57 8.99 -29.00
N LYS A 171 -1.71 9.17 -28.00
CA LYS A 171 -0.55 10.06 -28.05
C LYS A 171 0.42 9.82 -29.21
N TYR A 172 0.29 8.73 -29.97
CA TYR A 172 1.09 8.43 -31.15
C TYR A 172 0.37 8.77 -32.45
N ASP A 173 -0.96 8.89 -32.39
CA ASP A 173 -1.83 9.09 -33.54
C ASP A 173 -2.31 10.54 -33.66
N ALA A 174 -2.34 11.24 -32.51
CA ALA A 174 -2.95 12.55 -32.36
C ALA A 174 -2.01 13.46 -31.54
N THR A 175 -1.11 14.12 -32.24
CA THR A 175 -0.13 15.03 -31.61
C THR A 175 -0.35 16.50 -31.97
N ALA A 176 -1.18 16.80 -32.97
CA ALA A 176 -1.48 18.16 -33.42
C ALA A 176 -2.83 18.20 -34.14
N GLY A 177 -3.21 19.37 -34.64
CA GLY A 177 -4.46 19.59 -35.38
C GLY A 177 -5.64 19.97 -34.48
N THR A 178 -6.76 20.29 -35.11
CA THR A 178 -7.97 20.79 -34.43
C THR A 178 -9.19 19.96 -34.82
N ILE A 179 -10.00 19.59 -33.80
CA ILE A 179 -11.30 18.94 -33.95
C ILE A 179 -12.34 19.94 -33.46
N GLU A 180 -13.25 20.36 -34.30
CA GLU A 180 -14.40 21.23 -33.96
C GLU A 180 -15.66 20.37 -33.89
N LEU A 181 -16.38 20.47 -32.77
CA LEU A 181 -17.57 19.68 -32.47
C LEU A 181 -18.76 20.59 -32.17
N GLY A 182 -19.73 20.61 -33.09
CA GLY A 182 -20.93 21.44 -32.98
C GLY A 182 -22.11 20.75 -32.30
N GLY A 183 -22.25 19.43 -32.35
CA GLY A 183 -23.30 18.63 -31.73
C GLY A 183 -22.85 17.88 -30.47
N ASN A 184 -23.60 16.81 -30.12
CA ASN A 184 -23.30 16.03 -28.95
C ASN A 184 -22.00 15.22 -29.11
N VAL A 185 -21.36 14.94 -27.99
CA VAL A 185 -20.07 14.25 -27.96
C VAL A 185 -20.18 13.01 -27.05
N ASN A 186 -19.87 11.84 -27.60
CA ASN A 186 -19.88 10.59 -26.85
C ASN A 186 -18.57 9.81 -27.10
N ILE A 187 -17.70 9.80 -26.11
CA ILE A 187 -16.37 9.16 -26.15
C ILE A 187 -16.28 8.08 -25.09
N THR A 188 -16.26 6.82 -25.50
CA THR A 188 -16.30 5.68 -24.57
C THR A 188 -14.96 5.00 -24.33
N THR A 189 -14.04 5.02 -25.29
CA THR A 189 -12.73 4.33 -25.19
C THR A 189 -11.70 4.90 -26.15
N GLY A 190 -10.42 4.72 -25.84
CA GLY A 190 -9.31 4.89 -26.78
C GLY A 190 -8.95 6.33 -27.20
N PHE A 191 -9.55 7.35 -26.63
CA PHE A 191 -9.33 8.75 -26.97
C PHE A 191 -8.37 9.42 -25.97
N ASN A 192 -7.08 9.48 -26.29
CA ASN A 192 -6.02 10.05 -25.43
C ASN A 192 -4.96 10.77 -26.27
N PRO A 193 -5.31 11.89 -26.94
CA PRO A 193 -4.36 12.67 -27.71
C PRO A 193 -3.32 13.38 -26.83
N SER A 194 -2.30 13.98 -27.44
CA SER A 194 -1.19 14.63 -26.73
C SER A 194 -0.67 15.88 -27.43
N GLN A 195 0.33 16.51 -26.84
CA GLN A 195 1.08 17.66 -27.36
C GLN A 195 0.18 18.87 -27.71
N GLU A 196 -0.03 19.17 -29.00
CA GLU A 196 -0.78 20.34 -29.46
C GLU A 196 -2.17 20.01 -30.02
N GLN A 197 -2.62 18.74 -29.89
CA GLN A 197 -3.94 18.34 -30.35
C GLN A 197 -5.04 19.05 -29.54
N LYS A 198 -5.98 19.70 -30.24
CA LYS A 198 -7.03 20.52 -29.66
C LYS A 198 -8.42 20.06 -30.10
N VAL A 199 -9.34 20.02 -29.16
CA VAL A 199 -10.78 19.86 -29.41
C VAL A 199 -11.50 21.15 -29.00
N VAL A 200 -12.40 21.63 -29.86
CA VAL A 200 -13.22 22.82 -29.65
C VAL A 200 -14.68 22.40 -29.57
N LEU A 201 -15.35 22.69 -28.45
CA LEU A 201 -16.80 22.56 -28.33
C LEU A 201 -17.46 23.91 -28.69
N ASN A 202 -17.99 24.00 -29.92
CA ASN A 202 -18.46 25.24 -30.51
C ASN A 202 -19.94 25.19 -30.97
N GLY A 203 -20.74 24.31 -30.35
CA GLY A 203 -22.17 24.20 -30.66
C GLY A 203 -22.92 25.51 -30.54
N LEU A 204 -23.87 25.70 -31.41
CA LEU A 204 -24.84 26.82 -31.36
C LEU A 204 -26.07 26.50 -30.53
N ASP A 205 -26.28 25.19 -30.29
CA ASP A 205 -27.30 24.65 -29.40
C ASP A 205 -26.63 24.01 -28.16
N SER A 206 -27.44 23.58 -27.19
CA SER A 206 -26.97 22.85 -26.03
C SER A 206 -26.31 21.54 -26.46
N GLN A 207 -25.10 21.27 -25.95
CA GLN A 207 -24.34 20.07 -26.26
C GLN A 207 -24.33 19.12 -25.06
N GLU A 208 -24.68 17.85 -25.27
CA GLU A 208 -24.41 16.78 -24.28
C GLU A 208 -23.04 16.20 -24.52
N VAL A 209 -22.17 16.21 -23.49
CA VAL A 209 -20.81 15.73 -23.59
C VAL A 209 -20.58 14.61 -22.59
N TYR A 210 -20.32 13.41 -23.12
CA TYR A 210 -19.86 12.26 -22.37
C TYR A 210 -18.44 11.89 -22.78
N ILE A 211 -17.53 11.78 -21.82
CA ILE A 211 -16.21 11.21 -21.99
C ILE A 211 -15.93 10.24 -20.83
N ASN A 212 -15.52 9.01 -21.14
CA ASN A 212 -15.15 8.03 -20.13
C ASN A 212 -13.83 8.43 -19.45
N GLU A 213 -13.92 9.20 -18.36
CA GLU A 213 -12.78 9.77 -17.62
C GLU A 213 -11.76 8.73 -17.13
N LYS A 214 -12.16 7.46 -17.03
CA LYS A 214 -11.28 6.36 -16.61
C LYS A 214 -10.26 5.97 -17.69
N ASN A 215 -10.63 6.12 -18.96
CA ASN A 215 -9.88 5.63 -20.10
C ASN A 215 -9.60 6.64 -21.20
N CYS A 216 -10.25 7.80 -21.14
CA CYS A 216 -10.21 8.83 -22.16
C CYS A 216 -9.94 10.20 -21.56
N SER A 217 -9.30 11.07 -22.30
CA SER A 217 -9.04 12.44 -21.90
C SER A 217 -8.84 13.30 -23.17
N PHE A 218 -9.34 14.51 -23.15
CA PHE A 218 -8.89 15.53 -24.10
C PHE A 218 -7.46 15.98 -23.75
N ASN A 219 -6.70 16.43 -24.75
CA ASN A 219 -5.42 17.09 -24.46
C ASN A 219 -5.65 18.58 -24.19
N ILE A 220 -6.03 19.36 -25.23
CA ILE A 220 -6.49 20.74 -25.05
C ILE A 220 -7.96 20.77 -25.39
N LEU A 221 -8.80 21.18 -24.44
CA LEU A 221 -10.22 21.39 -24.66
C LEU A 221 -10.53 22.89 -24.64
N GLU A 222 -11.03 23.41 -25.75
CA GLU A 222 -11.53 24.79 -25.86
C GLU A 222 -13.04 24.81 -25.79
N VAL A 223 -13.59 25.62 -24.89
CA VAL A 223 -15.03 25.83 -24.76
C VAL A 223 -15.44 27.14 -25.43
N SER A 224 -16.11 27.02 -26.55
CA SER A 224 -16.58 28.12 -27.38
C SER A 224 -18.08 28.05 -27.68
N ASN A 225 -18.82 27.17 -27.00
CA ASN A 225 -20.28 27.09 -27.10
C ASN A 225 -20.89 28.40 -26.58
N THR A 226 -21.82 28.97 -27.34
CA THR A 226 -22.49 30.25 -27.00
C THR A 226 -23.98 30.10 -26.78
N SER A 227 -24.48 28.86 -26.75
CA SER A 227 -25.91 28.61 -26.51
C SER A 227 -26.31 28.94 -25.06
N GLU A 228 -27.57 29.27 -24.83
CA GLU A 228 -28.10 29.50 -23.48
C GLU A 228 -28.02 28.21 -22.60
N GLY A 229 -28.13 27.02 -23.21
CA GLY A 229 -28.06 25.75 -22.51
C GLY A 229 -26.62 25.24 -22.27
N GLY A 230 -25.64 25.82 -22.96
CA GLY A 230 -24.22 25.48 -22.80
C GLY A 230 -23.86 24.01 -23.07
N ILE A 231 -22.92 23.50 -22.32
CA ILE A 231 -22.44 22.14 -22.37
C ILE A 231 -22.93 21.38 -21.14
N LEU A 232 -23.69 20.31 -21.36
CA LEU A 232 -24.26 19.47 -20.29
C LEU A 232 -23.44 18.19 -20.16
N SER A 233 -23.07 17.79 -18.95
CA SER A 233 -22.41 16.51 -18.71
C SER A 233 -22.85 15.87 -17.40
N ASP A 234 -23.07 14.55 -17.43
CA ASP A 234 -23.34 13.74 -16.24
C ASP A 234 -22.09 13.30 -15.50
N TYR A 235 -20.92 13.52 -16.09
CA TYR A 235 -19.62 13.10 -15.56
C TYR A 235 -18.58 14.21 -15.69
N PRO A 236 -17.54 14.24 -14.85
CA PRO A 236 -16.44 15.18 -15.03
C PRO A 236 -15.78 15.04 -16.40
N ILE A 237 -15.57 16.14 -17.08
CA ILE A 237 -14.89 16.17 -18.36
C ILE A 237 -13.37 16.12 -18.11
N SER A 238 -12.70 15.06 -18.58
CA SER A 238 -11.25 14.88 -18.42
C SER A 238 -10.49 15.60 -19.55
N ALA A 239 -9.61 16.53 -19.20
CA ALA A 239 -8.69 17.18 -20.13
C ALA A 239 -7.36 17.53 -19.44
N ASN A 240 -6.25 17.57 -20.21
CA ASN A 240 -4.96 18.03 -19.68
C ASN A 240 -4.92 19.56 -19.56
N SER A 241 -5.60 20.28 -20.45
CA SER A 241 -5.76 21.73 -20.42
C SER A 241 -7.16 22.13 -20.88
N MET A 242 -7.77 23.11 -20.24
CA MET A 242 -9.04 23.70 -20.65
C MET A 242 -8.90 25.20 -20.83
N ILE A 243 -9.48 25.73 -21.92
CA ILE A 243 -9.46 27.13 -22.27
C ILE A 243 -10.85 27.57 -22.76
N GLY A 244 -11.08 28.88 -22.90
CA GLY A 244 -12.36 29.42 -23.33
C GLY A 244 -13.30 29.73 -22.18
N ASP A 245 -14.60 29.78 -22.45
CA ASP A 245 -15.61 30.11 -21.43
C ASP A 245 -16.09 28.86 -20.69
N LEU A 246 -15.36 28.48 -19.65
CA LEU A 246 -15.67 27.29 -18.84
C LEU A 246 -16.96 27.44 -18.04
N SER A 247 -17.54 28.65 -17.91
CA SER A 247 -18.82 28.85 -17.24
C SER A 247 -20.00 28.26 -18.02
N GLN A 248 -19.80 27.93 -19.29
CA GLN A 248 -20.75 27.23 -20.14
C GLN A 248 -20.87 25.72 -19.80
N ILE A 249 -19.99 25.14 -18.96
CA ILE A 249 -20.09 23.75 -18.59
C ILE A 249 -21.02 23.58 -17.39
N HIS A 250 -22.09 22.82 -17.57
CA HIS A 250 -23.08 22.49 -16.56
C HIS A 250 -23.08 20.99 -16.26
N TYR A 251 -22.94 20.63 -14.99
CA TYR A 251 -22.96 19.24 -14.56
C TYR A 251 -24.30 18.90 -13.89
N SER A 252 -24.89 17.76 -14.24
CA SER A 252 -26.15 17.28 -13.64
C SER A 252 -26.06 17.06 -12.14
N PHE A 253 -24.85 16.75 -11.61
CA PHE A 253 -24.59 16.58 -10.18
C PHE A 253 -24.30 17.90 -9.44
N GLY A 254 -24.47 19.06 -10.07
CA GLY A 254 -24.33 20.38 -9.45
C GLY A 254 -22.91 20.84 -9.21
N GLY A 255 -21.93 20.35 -10.00
CA GLY A 255 -20.53 20.74 -9.89
C GLY A 255 -20.28 22.19 -10.37
N ALA A 256 -19.20 22.78 -9.86
CA ALA A 256 -18.75 24.12 -10.20
C ALA A 256 -17.39 24.10 -10.92
N VAL A 257 -17.14 25.16 -11.67
CA VAL A 257 -15.82 25.44 -12.26
C VAL A 257 -14.95 26.13 -11.23
N GLY A 258 -13.69 25.73 -11.16
CA GLY A 258 -12.73 26.33 -10.24
C GLY A 258 -12.45 27.79 -10.57
N THR A 259 -12.09 28.57 -9.56
CA THR A 259 -11.78 29.99 -9.66
C THR A 259 -10.61 30.38 -8.77
N VAL A 260 -9.97 31.50 -9.07
CA VAL A 260 -8.96 32.09 -8.18
C VAL A 260 -9.64 32.96 -7.15
N LEU A 261 -9.40 32.76 -5.87
CA LEU A 261 -9.97 33.55 -4.81
C LEU A 261 -9.35 34.97 -4.77
N SER A 262 -10.19 35.95 -4.58
CA SER A 262 -9.80 37.36 -4.37
C SER A 262 -10.01 37.84 -2.92
N GLY A 263 -10.52 36.98 -2.05
CA GLY A 263 -10.81 37.21 -0.64
C GLY A 263 -11.26 35.91 0.01
N ASP A 264 -11.38 35.91 1.35
CA ASP A 264 -11.92 34.79 2.09
C ASP A 264 -13.35 34.47 1.66
N MET A 265 -13.68 33.17 1.57
CA MET A 265 -14.96 32.71 1.09
C MET A 265 -15.53 31.62 2.00
N GLU A 266 -16.84 31.60 2.17
CA GLU A 266 -17.58 30.60 2.92
C GLU A 266 -18.70 30.01 2.06
N LEU A 267 -18.79 28.65 2.04
CA LEU A 267 -19.79 27.89 1.26
C LEU A 267 -20.43 26.82 2.15
N ASP A 268 -21.65 26.39 1.85
CA ASP A 268 -22.32 25.32 2.58
C ASP A 268 -21.76 23.95 2.19
N ASN A 269 -21.96 23.51 0.95
CA ASN A 269 -21.34 22.35 0.32
C ASN A 269 -20.68 22.80 -0.98
N TYR A 270 -19.64 22.14 -1.39
CA TYR A 270 -18.98 22.49 -2.64
C TYR A 270 -18.60 21.25 -3.45
N CYS A 271 -18.85 21.31 -4.75
CA CYS A 271 -18.42 20.30 -5.70
C CYS A 271 -17.57 20.98 -6.78
N LEU A 272 -16.27 20.68 -6.82
CA LEU A 272 -15.38 21.12 -7.90
C LEU A 272 -15.37 20.04 -8.99
N SER A 273 -15.77 20.42 -10.20
CA SER A 273 -15.84 19.48 -11.31
C SER A 273 -14.73 19.66 -12.34
N VAL A 274 -14.29 20.88 -12.55
CA VAL A 274 -13.30 21.22 -13.57
C VAL A 274 -12.60 22.53 -13.25
N GLY A 275 -11.47 22.80 -13.90
CA GLY A 275 -10.71 24.03 -13.76
C GLY A 275 -9.82 24.04 -12.53
N GLU A 276 -9.32 25.20 -12.19
CA GLU A 276 -8.40 25.42 -11.10
C GLU A 276 -9.06 26.26 -10.01
N LEU A 277 -9.17 25.70 -8.80
CA LEU A 277 -9.56 26.43 -7.60
C LEU A 277 -8.27 26.84 -6.89
N ASP A 278 -7.85 28.09 -7.04
CA ASP A 278 -6.66 28.64 -6.40
C ASP A 278 -7.05 29.51 -5.21
N LEU A 279 -6.65 29.12 -4.02
CA LEU A 279 -6.95 29.87 -2.81
C LEU A 279 -6.12 31.19 -2.71
N ASN A 280 -4.99 31.27 -3.42
CA ASN A 280 -4.21 32.51 -3.59
C ASN A 280 -3.96 33.26 -2.27
N GLY A 281 -3.62 32.53 -1.20
CA GLY A 281 -3.35 33.10 0.13
C GLY A 281 -4.59 33.37 0.99
N HIS A 282 -5.80 33.07 0.49
CA HIS A 282 -7.06 33.29 1.20
C HIS A 282 -7.58 32.03 1.89
N THR A 283 -8.61 32.20 2.73
CA THR A 283 -9.31 31.10 3.39
C THR A 283 -10.59 30.74 2.63
N LEU A 284 -10.74 29.44 2.31
CA LEU A 284 -12.02 28.88 1.87
C LEU A 284 -12.57 27.99 2.98
N THR A 285 -13.76 28.33 3.50
CA THR A 285 -14.47 27.51 4.48
C THR A 285 -15.67 26.84 3.80
N ILE A 286 -15.75 25.52 3.89
CA ILE A 286 -16.87 24.71 3.43
C ILE A 286 -17.55 24.12 4.65
N ASN A 287 -18.77 24.57 4.99
CA ASN A 287 -19.51 24.17 6.18
C ASN A 287 -20.01 22.72 6.12
N GLY A 288 -20.17 22.15 4.95
CA GLY A 288 -20.55 20.77 4.70
C GLY A 288 -19.44 19.97 4.03
N ASP A 289 -19.83 19.11 3.08
CA ASP A 289 -18.92 18.25 2.35
C ASP A 289 -18.27 18.98 1.17
N PHE A 290 -17.01 18.65 0.92
CA PHE A 290 -16.32 19.03 -0.30
C PHE A 290 -16.10 17.78 -1.19
N ILE A 291 -16.67 17.83 -2.40
CA ILE A 291 -16.50 16.80 -3.43
C ILE A 291 -15.63 17.38 -4.54
N GLN A 292 -14.47 16.79 -4.76
CA GLN A 292 -13.61 17.14 -5.89
C GLN A 292 -13.75 16.07 -6.97
N ALA A 293 -14.74 16.25 -7.84
CA ALA A 293 -15.02 15.35 -8.95
C ALA A 293 -14.00 15.50 -10.09
N GLY A 294 -13.30 16.64 -10.15
CA GLY A 294 -12.24 16.92 -11.12
C GLY A 294 -11.48 18.19 -10.74
N GLY A 295 -10.74 18.74 -11.69
CA GLY A 295 -10.00 19.99 -11.51
C GLY A 295 -8.81 19.91 -10.55
N GLU A 296 -8.12 21.03 -10.36
CA GLU A 296 -7.00 21.16 -9.43
C GLU A 296 -7.35 22.12 -8.29
N VAL A 297 -7.14 21.71 -7.04
CA VAL A 297 -7.21 22.57 -5.86
C VAL A 297 -5.78 22.97 -5.49
N LYS A 298 -5.45 24.25 -5.68
CA LYS A 298 -4.18 24.84 -5.24
C LYS A 298 -4.39 25.61 -3.94
N ILE A 299 -3.75 25.15 -2.89
CA ILE A 299 -3.82 25.84 -1.59
C ILE A 299 -3.02 27.15 -1.65
N ASN A 300 -1.87 27.15 -2.29
CA ASN A 300 -1.11 28.35 -2.68
C ASN A 300 -1.01 29.40 -1.56
N ASN A 301 -0.44 29.01 -0.43
CA ASN A 301 -0.30 29.78 0.82
C ASN A 301 -1.65 30.14 1.50
N GLY A 302 -2.74 29.52 1.09
CA GLY A 302 -4.07 29.71 1.66
C GLY A 302 -4.42 28.65 2.70
N LYS A 303 -5.69 28.67 3.09
CA LYS A 303 -6.28 27.71 4.03
C LYS A 303 -7.61 27.18 3.50
N LEU A 304 -7.72 25.86 3.41
CA LEU A 304 -8.99 25.17 3.12
C LEU A 304 -9.51 24.55 4.43
N VAL A 305 -10.73 24.92 4.83
CA VAL A 305 -11.42 24.34 5.98
C VAL A 305 -12.66 23.62 5.49
N VAL A 306 -12.77 22.32 5.76
CA VAL A 306 -13.93 21.50 5.41
C VAL A 306 -14.52 20.95 6.70
N ASN A 307 -15.67 21.45 7.11
CA ASN A 307 -16.33 21.02 8.34
C ASN A 307 -17.04 19.64 8.19
N GLY A 308 -17.28 19.19 6.96
CA GLY A 308 -17.74 17.84 6.61
C GLY A 308 -16.60 16.94 6.12
N ASN A 309 -16.91 16.11 5.12
CA ASN A 309 -15.95 15.21 4.47
C ASN A 309 -15.30 15.89 3.26
N TYR A 310 -14.04 15.57 3.03
CA TYR A 310 -13.37 15.92 1.78
C TYR A 310 -13.11 14.67 0.95
N ARG A 311 -13.78 14.57 -0.20
CA ARG A 311 -13.69 13.43 -1.10
C ARG A 311 -13.16 13.86 -2.46
N ILE A 312 -11.99 13.35 -2.84
CA ILE A 312 -11.48 13.47 -4.20
C ILE A 312 -12.05 12.27 -4.98
N GLN A 313 -13.33 12.36 -5.26
CA GLN A 313 -14.17 11.35 -5.91
C GLN A 313 -15.30 12.03 -6.69
N THR A 314 -15.95 11.31 -7.60
CA THR A 314 -17.17 11.73 -8.29
C THR A 314 -18.37 11.12 -7.62
N ARG A 315 -19.36 11.95 -7.23
CA ARG A 315 -20.63 11.48 -6.69
C ARG A 315 -21.52 10.94 -7.81
N LYS A 316 -22.15 9.80 -7.57
CA LYS A 316 -23.18 9.20 -8.42
C LYS A 316 -24.45 9.02 -7.61
N THR A 317 -25.55 9.40 -8.18
CA THR A 317 -26.87 9.15 -7.61
C THR A 317 -27.57 8.15 -8.53
N SER A 318 -27.93 6.99 -8.01
CA SER A 318 -28.71 5.99 -8.77
C SER A 318 -30.18 6.41 -8.87
N GLU A 319 -30.94 5.78 -9.77
CA GLU A 319 -32.35 6.06 -10.00
C GLU A 319 -33.23 5.91 -8.74
N ASP A 320 -32.80 5.11 -7.77
CA ASP A 320 -33.47 4.93 -6.48
C ASP A 320 -33.06 5.98 -5.41
N GLY A 321 -32.24 6.96 -5.78
CA GLY A 321 -31.73 8.01 -4.88
C GLY A 321 -30.56 7.58 -4.01
N THR A 322 -30.01 6.36 -4.20
CA THR A 322 -28.82 5.92 -3.45
C THR A 322 -27.57 6.64 -3.94
N GLU A 323 -26.85 7.29 -3.04
CA GLU A 323 -25.56 7.91 -3.34
C GLU A 323 -24.43 6.88 -3.32
N SER A 324 -23.57 6.95 -4.31
CA SER A 324 -22.33 6.20 -4.41
C SER A 324 -21.21 7.09 -4.94
N TYR A 325 -19.97 6.64 -4.84
CA TYR A 325 -18.81 7.42 -5.26
C TYR A 325 -17.94 6.59 -6.19
N ASP A 326 -17.47 7.22 -7.26
CA ASP A 326 -16.49 6.67 -8.20
C ASP A 326 -15.18 7.47 -8.11
N TYR A 327 -14.14 7.00 -8.79
CA TYR A 327 -12.87 7.73 -8.88
C TYR A 327 -13.05 9.09 -9.57
N SER A 328 -12.15 10.02 -9.29
CA SER A 328 -12.13 11.34 -9.92
C SER A 328 -10.81 11.62 -10.64
N THR A 329 -10.76 12.74 -11.36
CA THR A 329 -9.51 13.27 -11.95
C THR A 329 -8.94 14.42 -11.13
N GLY A 330 -9.48 14.68 -9.94
CA GLY A 330 -9.10 15.78 -9.08
C GLY A 330 -7.66 15.73 -8.60
N ILE A 331 -7.00 16.87 -8.53
CA ILE A 331 -5.63 17.02 -8.02
C ILE A 331 -5.65 17.98 -6.82
N LEU A 332 -5.11 17.55 -5.67
CA LEU A 332 -4.82 18.43 -4.54
C LEU A 332 -3.35 18.85 -4.60
N ASN A 333 -3.10 20.16 -4.60
CA ASN A 333 -1.76 20.73 -4.71
C ASN A 333 -1.41 21.52 -3.45
N MET A 334 -0.45 21.00 -2.68
CA MET A 334 0.11 21.56 -1.44
C MET A 334 1.64 21.57 -1.56
N THR A 335 2.21 22.67 -2.00
CA THR A 335 3.65 22.80 -2.29
C THR A 335 4.34 23.91 -1.51
N ASN A 336 3.60 24.66 -0.68
CA ASN A 336 4.14 25.70 0.18
C ASN A 336 4.02 25.29 1.65
N GLU A 337 4.99 25.69 2.47
CA GLU A 337 5.02 25.43 3.92
C GLU A 337 3.82 26.00 4.68
N SER A 338 3.20 27.06 4.14
CA SER A 338 2.02 27.72 4.71
C SER A 338 0.70 27.14 4.21
N ASP A 339 0.72 26.14 3.31
CA ASP A 339 -0.50 25.50 2.84
C ASP A 339 -1.16 24.73 3.99
N VAL A 340 -2.45 24.97 4.21
CA VAL A 340 -3.22 24.34 5.27
C VAL A 340 -4.52 23.78 4.72
N VAL A 341 -4.78 22.50 5.00
CA VAL A 341 -6.06 21.82 4.76
C VAL A 341 -6.54 21.23 6.07
N GLU A 342 -7.72 21.63 6.54
CA GLU A 342 -8.37 21.09 7.74
C GLU A 342 -9.67 20.40 7.34
N VAL A 343 -9.82 19.13 7.69
CA VAL A 343 -11.01 18.32 7.41
C VAL A 343 -11.53 17.74 8.73
N SER A 344 -12.71 18.18 9.17
CA SER A 344 -13.31 17.69 10.41
C SER A 344 -13.94 16.31 10.27
N GLY A 345 -14.31 15.92 9.06
CA GLY A 345 -14.83 14.61 8.69
C GLY A 345 -13.77 13.68 8.10
N ASP A 346 -14.22 12.79 7.22
CA ASP A 346 -13.35 11.84 6.51
C ASP A 346 -12.62 12.51 5.34
N PHE A 347 -11.37 12.09 5.11
CA PHE A 347 -10.63 12.42 3.90
C PHE A 347 -10.51 11.18 3.01
N VAL A 348 -10.97 11.29 1.75
CA VAL A 348 -10.91 10.19 0.78
C VAL A 348 -10.15 10.62 -0.47
N MET A 349 -9.02 9.97 -0.73
CA MET A 349 -8.23 10.13 -1.94
C MET A 349 -8.61 9.04 -2.95
N GLY A 350 -9.46 9.37 -3.90
CA GLY A 350 -9.89 8.48 -5.00
C GLY A 350 -9.53 9.05 -6.37
N SER A 351 -8.42 9.80 -6.48
CA SER A 351 -7.97 10.34 -7.75
C SER A 351 -7.38 9.27 -8.68
N THR A 352 -7.64 9.41 -9.98
CA THR A 352 -6.95 8.63 -11.04
C THR A 352 -5.64 9.28 -11.49
N LYS A 353 -5.28 10.43 -10.92
CA LYS A 353 -4.07 11.19 -11.26
C LYS A 353 -3.00 11.02 -10.19
N SER A 354 -1.74 10.98 -10.63
CA SER A 354 -0.57 11.02 -9.74
C SER A 354 -0.49 12.35 -8.99
N HIS A 355 -0.18 12.29 -7.68
CA HIS A 355 0.12 13.47 -6.86
C HIS A 355 1.63 13.60 -6.58
N ASN A 356 2.46 12.93 -7.35
CA ASN A 356 3.91 13.07 -7.23
C ASN A 356 4.35 14.54 -7.45
N GLY A 357 5.02 15.11 -6.44
CA GLY A 357 5.41 16.53 -6.42
C GLY A 357 4.30 17.53 -6.13
N LYS A 358 3.04 17.08 -5.97
CA LYS A 358 1.89 17.92 -5.63
C LYS A 358 1.66 18.03 -4.12
N LEU A 359 2.10 17.05 -3.35
CA LEU A 359 2.01 17.02 -1.89
C LEU A 359 3.42 17.08 -1.29
N SER A 360 4.12 18.22 -1.45
CA SER A 360 5.52 18.35 -1.07
C SER A 360 5.75 19.22 0.18
N ALA A 361 4.75 20.00 0.61
CA ALA A 361 4.82 20.84 1.79
C ALA A 361 3.42 21.05 2.39
N GLY A 362 3.30 21.81 3.49
CA GLY A 362 2.04 22.15 4.14
C GLY A 362 1.49 21.07 5.06
N ILE A 363 0.32 21.34 5.64
CA ILE A 363 -0.31 20.52 6.67
C ILE A 363 -1.73 20.13 6.24
N LEU A 364 -2.00 18.82 6.24
CA LEU A 364 -3.33 18.24 6.14
C LEU A 364 -3.76 17.70 7.52
N THR A 365 -4.76 18.30 8.14
CA THR A 365 -5.35 17.83 9.39
C THR A 365 -6.62 17.06 9.12
N VAL A 366 -6.77 15.87 9.71
CA VAL A 366 -7.93 14.98 9.51
C VAL A 366 -8.55 14.66 10.86
N GLY A 367 -9.82 15.03 11.03
CA GLY A 367 -10.60 14.74 12.23
C GLY A 367 -11.42 13.46 12.14
N GLY A 368 -11.59 12.87 10.96
CA GLY A 368 -12.25 11.59 10.70
C GLY A 368 -11.31 10.50 10.22
N ASN A 369 -11.80 9.65 9.33
CA ASN A 369 -11.02 8.56 8.72
C ASN A 369 -10.21 9.06 7.52
N PHE A 370 -9.15 8.31 7.18
CA PHE A 370 -8.36 8.54 5.98
C PHE A 370 -8.41 7.29 5.08
N THR A 371 -8.82 7.48 3.83
CA THR A 371 -8.89 6.39 2.86
C THR A 371 -8.19 6.78 1.56
N GLN A 372 -7.18 6.02 1.16
CA GLN A 372 -6.58 6.09 -0.16
C GLN A 372 -7.06 4.91 -1.00
N LEU A 373 -7.67 5.22 -2.14
CA LEU A 373 -8.18 4.26 -3.11
C LEU A 373 -7.24 4.22 -4.33
N ASN A 374 -7.00 3.03 -4.85
CA ASN A 374 -6.09 2.84 -5.99
C ASN A 374 -6.87 2.40 -7.23
N TYR A 375 -6.65 3.06 -8.37
CA TYR A 375 -7.26 2.69 -9.65
C TYR A 375 -6.19 2.38 -10.72
N LYS A 376 -5.66 3.39 -11.38
CA LYS A 376 -4.59 3.25 -12.40
C LYS A 376 -3.23 3.64 -11.84
N ASP A 377 -3.20 4.75 -11.13
CA ASP A 377 -2.00 5.28 -10.52
C ASP A 377 -2.02 4.98 -9.03
N SER A 378 -1.06 4.19 -8.59
CA SER A 378 -0.89 3.81 -7.20
C SER A 378 -0.25 4.92 -6.35
N ASP A 379 0.15 6.05 -6.96
CA ASP A 379 0.83 7.19 -6.36
C ASP A 379 -0.05 8.45 -6.23
N ASN A 380 -1.37 8.27 -6.19
CA ASN A 380 -2.32 9.37 -6.05
C ASN A 380 -2.29 10.05 -4.66
N PHE A 381 -1.56 9.53 -3.68
CA PHE A 381 -1.20 10.20 -2.43
C PHE A 381 0.30 10.02 -2.13
N SER A 382 1.16 10.42 -3.08
CA SER A 382 2.61 10.32 -2.95
C SER A 382 3.17 11.61 -2.33
N ALA A 383 3.14 11.68 -0.99
CA ALA A 383 3.61 12.85 -0.26
C ALA A 383 5.15 12.86 -0.12
N SER A 384 5.76 14.04 -0.10
CA SER A 384 7.20 14.20 -0.01
C SER A 384 7.60 15.44 0.81
N GLY A 385 8.88 15.67 1.00
CA GLY A 385 9.40 16.87 1.63
C GLY A 385 8.86 17.10 3.05
N SER A 386 8.34 18.29 3.29
CA SER A 386 7.77 18.69 4.59
C SER A 386 6.27 18.47 4.71
N HIS A 387 5.59 17.94 3.67
CA HIS A 387 4.15 17.66 3.75
C HIS A 387 3.84 16.78 4.97
N LYS A 388 2.89 17.21 5.79
CA LYS A 388 2.53 16.55 7.04
C LYS A 388 1.04 16.27 7.10
N VAL A 389 0.71 15.06 7.54
CA VAL A 389 -0.67 14.69 7.91
C VAL A 389 -0.77 14.58 9.43
N ILE A 390 -1.80 15.18 10.01
CA ILE A 390 -2.07 15.16 11.45
C ILE A 390 -3.47 14.56 11.66
N PHE A 391 -3.56 13.55 12.51
CA PHE A 391 -4.82 13.02 13.02
C PHE A 391 -5.09 13.61 14.39
N THR A 392 -6.27 14.20 14.56
CA THR A 392 -6.68 14.87 15.81
C THR A 392 -7.13 13.88 16.87
N SER A 393 -7.23 14.30 18.13
CA SER A 393 -7.64 13.45 19.23
C SER A 393 -9.16 13.37 19.46
N GLU A 394 -9.95 14.08 18.65
CA GLU A 394 -11.39 14.22 18.90
C GLU A 394 -12.22 12.96 18.62
N LYS A 395 -11.72 12.06 17.76
CA LYS A 395 -12.44 10.86 17.32
C LYS A 395 -11.49 9.68 17.12
N ASP A 396 -12.06 8.47 17.09
CA ASP A 396 -11.37 7.28 16.62
C ASP A 396 -11.14 7.38 15.10
N HIS A 397 -9.97 6.94 14.62
CA HIS A 397 -9.60 7.00 13.21
C HIS A 397 -9.36 5.62 12.62
N ALA A 398 -9.86 5.39 11.41
CA ALA A 398 -9.43 4.28 10.56
C ALA A 398 -8.60 4.85 9.40
N ILE A 399 -7.39 4.29 9.20
CA ILE A 399 -6.50 4.68 8.11
C ILE A 399 -6.31 3.49 7.19
N SER A 400 -6.67 3.64 5.92
CA SER A 400 -6.53 2.60 4.92
C SER A 400 -5.86 3.10 3.65
N PHE A 401 -4.93 2.29 3.13
CA PHE A 401 -4.31 2.45 1.83
C PHE A 401 -4.56 1.21 0.99
N ASP A 402 -4.88 1.40 -0.28
CA ASP A 402 -4.90 0.34 -1.27
C ASP A 402 -3.50 0.07 -1.88
N SER A 403 -2.54 0.95 -1.61
CA SER A 403 -1.15 0.83 -2.05
C SER A 403 -0.38 -0.20 -1.22
N SER A 404 0.62 -0.84 -1.84
CA SER A 404 1.38 -1.92 -1.23
C SER A 404 2.89 -1.65 -1.10
N ARG A 405 3.42 -0.54 -1.65
CA ARG A 405 4.86 -0.25 -1.73
C ARG A 405 5.15 1.21 -1.43
N SER A 406 6.37 1.49 -0.98
CA SER A 406 6.84 2.84 -0.64
C SER A 406 6.95 3.79 -1.85
N GLY A 407 7.12 3.26 -3.06
CA GLY A 407 7.12 4.04 -4.30
C GLY A 407 5.73 4.42 -4.80
N GLU A 408 4.71 3.96 -4.13
CA GLU A 408 3.30 4.24 -4.39
C GLU A 408 2.79 5.33 -3.43
N SER A 409 1.51 5.31 -3.08
CA SER A 409 0.93 6.24 -2.11
C SER A 409 1.50 6.03 -0.70
N HIS A 410 1.90 7.10 -0.05
CA HIS A 410 2.50 7.10 1.28
C HIS A 410 2.42 8.47 1.94
N PHE A 411 2.59 8.53 3.24
CA PHE A 411 2.80 9.76 4.00
C PHE A 411 4.28 10.15 3.97
N ALA A 412 4.58 11.45 3.82
CA ALA A 412 5.90 11.98 4.12
C ALA A 412 6.08 12.07 5.64
N ASN A 413 5.34 12.94 6.30
CA ASN A 413 5.36 13.08 7.75
C ASN A 413 3.97 12.79 8.31
N LEU A 414 3.91 11.95 9.33
CA LEU A 414 2.68 11.51 9.97
C LEU A 414 2.73 11.82 11.47
N THR A 415 1.69 12.45 11.98
CA THR A 415 1.54 12.76 13.39
C THR A 415 0.17 12.32 13.88
N PHE A 416 0.16 11.60 15.00
CA PHE A 416 -1.04 11.34 15.79
C PHE A 416 -0.99 12.23 17.02
N GLU A 417 -2.05 12.99 17.29
CA GLU A 417 -2.17 13.75 18.51
C GLU A 417 -2.36 12.81 19.72
N ASP A 418 -2.01 13.27 20.89
CA ASP A 418 -2.14 12.50 22.11
C ASP A 418 -3.62 12.14 22.36
N ASP A 419 -3.87 10.98 22.99
CA ASP A 419 -5.17 10.39 23.23
C ASP A 419 -5.94 9.90 21.96
N SER A 420 -5.36 9.98 20.78
CA SER A 420 -5.94 9.45 19.55
C SER A 420 -6.03 7.93 19.59
N LYS A 421 -7.11 7.37 19.00
CA LYS A 421 -7.27 5.93 18.80
C LYS A 421 -7.29 5.60 17.30
N ILE A 422 -6.29 4.87 16.87
CA ILE A 422 -6.00 4.64 15.46
C ILE A 422 -6.12 3.16 15.12
N THR A 423 -6.90 2.85 14.10
CA THR A 423 -6.98 1.53 13.48
C THR A 423 -6.36 1.60 12.08
N LEU A 424 -5.25 0.90 11.89
CA LEU A 424 -4.61 0.77 10.59
C LEU A 424 -5.18 -0.46 9.88
N ASN A 425 -5.81 -0.25 8.74
CA ASN A 425 -6.36 -1.34 7.95
C ASN A 425 -5.28 -1.87 6.99
N ASN A 426 -4.40 -2.72 7.53
CA ASN A 426 -3.37 -3.40 6.76
C ASN A 426 -3.67 -4.90 6.68
N ASP A 427 -3.99 -5.36 5.49
CA ASP A 427 -3.83 -6.76 5.14
C ASP A 427 -2.40 -7.01 4.61
N SER A 428 -2.08 -8.25 4.22
CA SER A 428 -0.73 -8.61 3.77
C SER A 428 -0.25 -7.87 2.51
N TYR A 429 -1.14 -7.17 1.82
CA TYR A 429 -0.84 -6.47 0.56
C TYR A 429 -1.07 -4.95 0.62
N LYS A 430 -1.74 -4.46 1.66
CA LYS A 430 -2.06 -3.04 1.83
C LYS A 430 -1.26 -2.47 3.00
N ARG A 431 -0.54 -1.39 2.80
CA ARG A 431 0.44 -0.87 3.76
C ARG A 431 0.30 0.63 3.95
N VAL A 432 0.28 1.05 5.19
CA VAL A 432 0.38 2.45 5.57
C VAL A 432 1.86 2.78 5.74
N THR A 433 2.44 3.45 4.76
CA THR A 433 3.88 3.73 4.69
C THR A 433 4.19 5.17 5.05
N VAL A 434 5.30 5.39 5.80
CA VAL A 434 5.86 6.71 6.14
C VAL A 434 7.30 6.78 5.65
N THR A 435 7.67 7.87 4.95
CA THR A 435 9.01 8.05 4.36
C THR A 435 9.84 9.14 5.04
N GLY A 436 9.25 10.00 5.87
CA GLY A 436 9.92 11.11 6.57
C GLY A 436 9.88 10.95 8.10
N SER A 437 8.91 11.54 8.80
CA SER A 437 8.82 11.45 10.26
C SER A 437 7.49 10.83 10.72
N LEU A 438 7.59 9.99 11.76
CA LEU A 438 6.45 9.39 12.45
C LEU A 438 6.44 9.86 13.91
N THR A 439 5.32 10.43 14.35
CA THR A 439 5.11 10.92 15.72
C THR A 439 3.78 10.38 16.26
N GLY A 440 3.78 9.89 17.50
CA GLY A 440 2.61 9.41 18.21
C GLY A 440 3.04 8.85 19.57
N THR A 441 3.04 9.71 20.59
CA THR A 441 3.62 9.39 21.90
C THR A 441 2.62 8.88 22.90
N ASP A 442 1.38 9.37 22.84
CA ASP A 442 0.30 8.99 23.77
C ASP A 442 -1.01 8.74 23.03
N CYS A 443 -1.04 7.67 22.21
CA CYS A 443 -2.17 7.26 21.40
C CYS A 443 -2.33 5.73 21.43
N GLU A 444 -3.52 5.22 21.14
CA GLU A 444 -3.78 3.79 20.97
C GLU A 444 -3.73 3.45 19.49
N ILE A 445 -2.75 2.63 19.04
CA ILE A 445 -2.59 2.29 17.63
C ILE A 445 -2.65 0.78 17.44
N SER A 446 -3.61 0.31 16.66
CA SER A 446 -3.70 -1.06 16.20
C SER A 446 -3.23 -1.19 14.74
N GLY A 447 -2.51 -2.28 14.43
CA GLY A 447 -1.88 -2.52 13.13
C GLY A 447 -0.43 -2.05 13.07
N TYR A 448 0.14 -2.00 11.86
CA TYR A 448 1.55 -1.67 11.61
C TYR A 448 1.70 -0.44 10.72
N ILE A 449 2.65 0.43 11.06
CA ILE A 449 3.19 1.43 10.14
C ILE A 449 4.45 0.85 9.49
N ASP A 450 4.54 0.94 8.18
CA ASP A 450 5.75 0.63 7.42
C ASP A 450 6.66 1.85 7.36
N LEU A 451 7.92 1.69 7.77
CA LEU A 451 8.94 2.71 7.56
C LEU A 451 9.71 2.42 6.28
N ALA A 452 9.93 3.44 5.47
CA ALA A 452 10.68 3.35 4.22
C ALA A 452 11.54 4.59 3.99
N GLY A 453 12.47 4.52 3.03
CA GLY A 453 13.32 5.64 2.64
C GLY A 453 14.16 6.18 3.80
N ALA A 454 14.02 7.45 4.11
CA ALA A 454 14.72 8.16 5.19
C ALA A 454 13.85 8.36 6.44
N ALA A 455 12.81 7.54 6.61
CA ALA A 455 11.88 7.67 7.73
C ALA A 455 12.61 7.65 9.09
N LYS A 456 12.03 8.36 10.06
CA LYS A 456 12.52 8.37 11.45
C LYS A 456 11.33 8.41 12.41
N VAL A 457 11.50 7.82 13.56
CA VAL A 457 10.55 7.88 14.67
C VAL A 457 10.94 9.04 15.57
N VAL A 458 9.99 9.93 15.85
CA VAL A 458 10.20 11.07 16.75
C VAL A 458 9.65 10.69 18.12
N ASN A 459 10.51 10.74 19.14
CA ASN A 459 10.21 10.27 20.49
C ASN A 459 9.86 8.76 20.55
N LYS A 460 9.12 8.32 21.57
CA LYS A 460 8.67 6.93 21.68
C LYS A 460 7.30 6.76 21.03
N TYR A 461 7.26 6.05 19.90
CA TYR A 461 6.02 5.76 19.19
C TYR A 461 5.23 4.63 19.87
N LYS A 462 3.94 4.80 20.08
CA LYS A 462 3.08 3.84 20.83
C LYS A 462 2.48 2.70 19.98
N GLY A 463 2.83 2.56 18.74
CA GLY A 463 2.31 1.51 17.84
C GLY A 463 3.35 0.49 17.42
N ASN A 464 2.94 -0.38 16.50
CA ASN A 464 3.82 -1.37 15.89
C ASN A 464 4.48 -0.81 14.62
N ILE A 465 5.72 -1.23 14.38
CA ILE A 465 6.48 -0.87 13.19
C ILE A 465 6.85 -2.12 12.39
N ARG A 466 6.77 -2.01 11.08
CA ARG A 466 7.21 -3.02 10.13
C ARG A 466 8.22 -2.42 9.15
N ILE A 467 9.18 -3.22 8.76
CA ILE A 467 10.13 -2.94 7.67
C ILE A 467 9.87 -3.96 6.58
N SER A 468 9.20 -3.54 5.53
CA SER A 468 8.83 -4.39 4.39
C SER A 468 9.75 -4.23 3.17
N GLU A 469 10.57 -3.19 3.18
CA GLU A 469 11.62 -2.92 2.18
C GLU A 469 12.96 -2.73 2.88
N GLY A 470 14.07 -2.77 2.13
CA GLY A 470 15.41 -2.59 2.72
C GLY A 470 15.53 -1.25 3.45
N TYR A 471 15.95 -1.27 4.72
CA TYR A 471 16.00 -0.10 5.57
C TYR A 471 17.29 -0.04 6.39
N THR A 472 17.85 1.16 6.49
CA THR A 472 19.01 1.44 7.34
C THR A 472 18.66 2.54 8.34
N LEU A 473 18.87 2.29 9.63
CA LEU A 473 18.59 3.29 10.66
C LEU A 473 19.49 4.51 10.45
N ASN A 474 18.87 5.67 10.37
CA ASN A 474 19.54 6.98 10.36
C ASN A 474 19.45 7.71 11.72
N SER A 475 18.56 7.28 12.60
CA SER A 475 18.37 7.72 13.97
C SER A 475 17.97 6.56 14.85
N ASP A 476 18.01 6.73 16.16
CA ASP A 476 17.48 5.77 17.10
C ASP A 476 15.96 5.65 16.93
N ILE A 477 15.44 4.42 17.14
CA ILE A 477 14.03 4.12 17.11
C ILE A 477 13.60 3.57 18.47
N SER A 478 12.56 4.17 19.06
CA SER A 478 11.92 3.70 20.27
C SER A 478 10.43 3.53 20.06
N ILE A 479 9.91 2.35 20.36
CA ILE A 479 8.49 2.00 20.21
C ILE A 479 7.98 1.22 21.42
N SER A 480 6.68 1.32 21.72
CA SER A 480 6.06 0.49 22.76
C SER A 480 5.36 -0.76 22.19
N GLY A 481 5.14 -0.82 20.90
CA GLY A 481 4.53 -1.97 20.22
C GLY A 481 5.54 -3.00 19.73
N ASN A 482 5.10 -3.87 18.81
CA ASN A 482 5.93 -4.88 18.19
C ASN A 482 6.72 -4.31 17.01
N PHE A 483 7.85 -4.94 16.73
CA PHE A 483 8.68 -4.63 15.57
C PHE A 483 8.82 -5.86 14.66
N SER A 484 8.59 -5.69 13.35
CA SER A 484 8.73 -6.76 12.35
C SER A 484 9.70 -6.37 11.25
N ALA A 485 10.77 -7.12 11.07
CA ALA A 485 11.69 -7.00 9.94
C ALA A 485 11.37 -8.07 8.88
N GLU A 486 10.58 -7.71 7.87
CA GLU A 486 10.24 -8.57 6.73
C GLU A 486 11.24 -8.44 5.58
N SER A 487 12.11 -7.42 5.60
CA SER A 487 13.16 -7.18 4.64
C SER A 487 14.50 -6.91 5.35
N TYR A 488 15.51 -6.47 4.59
CA TYR A 488 16.84 -6.17 5.14
C TYR A 488 16.80 -4.96 6.07
N LEU A 489 17.31 -5.13 7.29
CA LEU A 489 17.44 -4.09 8.29
C LEU A 489 18.89 -3.95 8.74
N TYR A 490 19.45 -2.74 8.69
CA TYR A 490 20.76 -2.41 9.25
C TYR A 490 20.63 -1.39 10.36
N LEU A 491 21.16 -1.69 11.55
CA LEU A 491 21.13 -0.76 12.68
C LEU A 491 22.13 0.40 12.53
N ASN A 492 23.22 0.19 11.80
CA ASN A 492 24.18 1.25 11.44
C ASN A 492 24.67 2.11 12.64
N GLY A 493 24.98 1.45 13.76
CA GLY A 493 25.42 2.11 14.99
C GLY A 493 24.32 2.84 15.77
N LYS A 494 23.04 2.62 15.40
CA LYS A 494 21.87 3.19 16.07
C LYS A 494 21.21 2.18 16.98
N GLN A 495 20.31 2.68 17.82
CA GLN A 495 19.54 1.87 18.75
C GLN A 495 18.12 1.65 18.23
N LEU A 496 17.69 0.39 18.28
CA LEU A 496 16.29 -0.01 18.13
C LEU A 496 15.79 -0.55 19.46
N SER A 497 14.82 0.10 20.07
CA SER A 497 14.21 -0.31 21.32
C SER A 497 12.70 -0.55 21.16
N THR A 498 12.22 -1.66 21.66
CA THR A 498 10.79 -2.00 21.68
C THR A 498 10.36 -2.57 23.03
N ASP A 499 9.18 -2.15 23.52
CA ASP A 499 8.58 -2.81 24.68
C ASP A 499 7.84 -4.10 24.30
N GLY A 500 7.50 -4.29 23.02
CA GLY A 500 6.85 -5.50 22.48
C GLY A 500 7.83 -6.52 21.94
N ASN A 501 7.31 -7.41 21.11
CA ASN A 501 8.10 -8.47 20.47
C ASN A 501 8.84 -7.97 19.23
N VAL A 502 9.96 -8.60 18.93
CA VAL A 502 10.69 -8.43 17.68
C VAL A 502 10.59 -9.70 16.85
N THR A 503 10.17 -9.58 15.61
CA THR A 503 10.13 -10.69 14.64
C THR A 503 11.05 -10.37 13.47
N ILE A 504 11.98 -11.29 13.17
CA ILE A 504 12.92 -11.19 12.06
C ILE A 504 12.59 -12.27 11.05
N SER A 505 11.98 -11.88 9.94
CA SER A 505 11.60 -12.78 8.85
C SER A 505 12.55 -12.71 7.66
N SER A 506 13.53 -11.79 7.68
CA SER A 506 14.57 -11.64 6.66
C SER A 506 15.94 -11.44 7.34
N TYR A 507 16.62 -10.34 7.11
CA TYR A 507 17.98 -10.10 7.59
C TYR A 507 18.03 -8.91 8.55
N ILE A 508 18.75 -9.06 9.67
CA ILE A 508 19.16 -7.95 10.51
C ILE A 508 20.68 -7.91 10.67
N GLY A 509 21.28 -6.76 10.33
CA GLY A 509 22.68 -6.45 10.58
C GLY A 509 22.80 -5.53 11.79
N ILE A 510 23.31 -6.07 12.90
CA ILE A 510 23.47 -5.31 14.14
C ILE A 510 24.62 -4.30 14.01
N GLN A 511 25.72 -4.72 13.37
CA GLN A 511 26.92 -3.89 13.22
C GLN A 511 27.39 -3.38 14.61
N SER A 512 27.58 -2.05 14.76
CA SER A 512 27.89 -1.42 16.07
C SER A 512 26.64 -0.89 16.79
N GLY A 513 25.44 -1.29 16.34
CA GLY A 513 24.16 -0.86 16.89
C GLY A 513 23.71 -1.70 18.09
N THR A 514 22.57 -1.32 18.64
CA THR A 514 21.94 -1.99 19.77
C THR A 514 20.49 -2.33 19.45
N LEU A 515 20.08 -3.57 19.64
CA LEU A 515 18.69 -4.02 19.64
C LEU A 515 18.26 -4.33 21.08
N ASN A 516 17.35 -3.53 21.63
CA ASN A 516 16.71 -3.81 22.92
C ASN A 516 15.28 -4.29 22.70
N CYS A 517 14.97 -5.48 23.15
CA CYS A 517 13.69 -6.12 23.02
C CYS A 517 13.16 -6.53 24.41
N LYS A 518 12.16 -5.84 24.95
CA LYS A 518 11.56 -6.24 26.23
C LYS A 518 10.63 -7.44 26.10
N GLY A 519 10.05 -7.65 24.92
CA GLY A 519 9.29 -8.85 24.62
C GLY A 519 10.18 -9.97 24.10
N ASN A 520 9.60 -10.86 23.30
CA ASN A 520 10.31 -11.96 22.70
C ASN A 520 11.01 -11.54 21.41
N LEU A 521 12.21 -12.07 21.18
CA LEU A 521 12.88 -12.00 19.88
C LEU A 521 12.73 -13.34 19.14
N VAL A 522 12.04 -13.31 18.01
CA VAL A 522 11.79 -14.48 17.18
C VAL A 522 12.44 -14.31 15.82
N VAL A 523 13.35 -15.21 15.48
CA VAL A 523 13.92 -15.31 14.13
C VAL A 523 13.18 -16.43 13.40
N ASN A 524 12.41 -16.04 12.36
CA ASN A 524 11.52 -16.96 11.66
C ASN A 524 12.26 -17.90 10.72
N TYR A 525 11.61 -19.04 10.40
CA TYR A 525 12.03 -20.02 9.42
C TYR A 525 12.27 -19.37 8.03
N TYR A 526 12.70 -20.01 7.05
CA TYR A 526 13.03 -19.61 5.67
C TYR A 526 14.19 -18.62 5.52
N SER A 527 14.03 -17.33 5.80
CA SER A 527 15.03 -16.30 5.49
C SER A 527 15.50 -15.48 6.70
N GLY A 528 14.91 -15.71 7.88
CA GLY A 528 15.30 -15.00 9.09
C GLY A 528 16.76 -15.28 9.49
N ARG A 529 17.56 -14.20 9.65
CA ARG A 529 18.96 -14.32 10.06
C ARG A 529 19.46 -13.07 10.77
N ILE A 530 20.42 -13.28 11.67
CA ILE A 530 21.10 -12.22 12.42
C ILE A 530 22.56 -12.17 12.00
N ASN A 531 23.11 -10.99 11.79
CA ASN A 531 24.53 -10.75 11.60
C ASN A 531 25.06 -9.79 12.67
N MET A 532 26.05 -10.25 13.44
CA MET A 532 26.79 -9.49 14.45
C MET A 532 28.27 -9.65 14.18
N ASP A 533 28.90 -8.68 13.55
CA ASP A 533 30.29 -8.68 13.12
C ASP A 533 31.15 -7.59 13.77
N ASN A 534 30.57 -6.85 14.72
CA ASN A 534 31.23 -5.76 15.44
C ASN A 534 31.18 -6.01 16.95
N SER A 535 32.31 -5.76 17.65
CA SER A 535 32.42 -5.97 19.09
C SER A 535 31.54 -5.04 19.94
N SER A 536 31.10 -3.91 19.38
CA SER A 536 30.14 -2.99 20.02
C SER A 536 28.69 -3.36 19.75
N GLY A 537 28.41 -4.36 18.91
CA GLY A 537 27.05 -4.82 18.62
C GLY A 537 26.43 -5.47 19.84
N ILE A 538 25.20 -5.10 20.16
CA ILE A 538 24.44 -5.62 21.30
C ILE A 538 23.05 -6.04 20.85
N ILE A 539 22.64 -7.23 21.28
CA ILE A 539 21.24 -7.65 21.31
C ILE A 539 20.89 -7.93 22.78
N ASP A 540 19.85 -7.29 23.28
CA ASP A 540 19.36 -7.43 24.64
C ASP A 540 17.89 -7.83 24.61
N VAL A 541 17.55 -9.02 25.14
CA VAL A 541 16.23 -9.63 25.09
C VAL A 541 15.75 -9.91 26.51
N GLU A 542 14.82 -9.10 27.02
CA GLU A 542 14.22 -9.32 28.33
C GLU A 542 13.24 -10.53 28.32
N GLY A 543 12.57 -10.80 27.18
CA GLY A 543 11.73 -11.98 26.97
C GLY A 543 12.49 -13.19 26.44
N ASN A 544 11.76 -14.06 25.72
CA ASN A 544 12.34 -15.28 25.16
C ASN A 544 13.07 -15.01 23.85
N PHE A 545 14.18 -15.72 23.64
CA PHE A 545 14.88 -15.79 22.36
C PHE A 545 14.54 -17.09 21.64
N VAL A 546 13.97 -17.00 20.43
CA VAL A 546 13.61 -18.17 19.62
C VAL A 546 14.23 -18.05 18.23
N PHE A 547 15.14 -18.97 17.92
CA PHE A 547 15.74 -19.07 16.60
C PHE A 547 15.15 -20.26 15.84
N ASN A 548 14.26 -19.98 14.91
CA ASN A 548 13.69 -20.91 13.95
C ASN A 548 14.26 -20.71 12.53
N GLY A 549 15.48 -20.14 12.42
CA GLY A 549 16.12 -19.84 11.14
C GLY A 549 16.18 -21.05 10.21
N GLY A 550 16.21 -20.80 8.92
CA GLY A 550 16.14 -21.80 7.86
C GLY A 550 17.44 -21.91 7.05
N ASP A 551 17.32 -21.67 5.73
CA ASP A 551 18.38 -21.92 4.74
C ASP A 551 19.60 -21.00 4.84
N TYR A 552 19.52 -19.90 5.58
CA TYR A 552 20.59 -18.91 5.69
C TYR A 552 21.25 -18.91 7.06
N THR A 553 22.58 -18.99 7.06
CA THR A 553 23.36 -18.97 8.29
C THR A 553 23.33 -17.60 8.95
N SER A 554 23.06 -17.57 10.26
CA SER A 554 23.28 -16.40 11.12
C SER A 554 24.73 -16.40 11.62
N TYR A 555 25.38 -15.24 11.50
CA TYR A 555 26.77 -15.07 11.88
C TYR A 555 26.88 -14.13 13.09
N LEU A 556 27.08 -14.72 14.27
CA LEU A 556 27.40 -14.00 15.49
C LEU A 556 28.90 -14.15 15.74
N THR A 557 29.71 -13.34 15.07
CA THR A 557 31.16 -13.44 15.14
C THR A 557 31.79 -12.55 16.22
N LYS A 558 31.07 -11.48 16.60
CA LYS A 558 31.48 -10.50 17.64
C LYS A 558 30.25 -9.99 18.36
N GLY A 559 30.49 -9.16 19.41
CA GLY A 559 29.42 -8.54 20.17
C GLY A 559 28.76 -9.45 21.18
N LYS A 560 27.68 -8.96 21.78
CA LYS A 560 27.02 -9.64 22.90
C LYS A 560 25.53 -9.84 22.66
N LEU A 561 25.04 -11.05 23.00
CA LEU A 561 23.63 -11.37 23.03
C LEU A 561 23.23 -11.66 24.48
N TYR A 562 22.43 -10.79 25.08
CA TYR A 562 21.86 -10.96 26.41
C TYR A 562 20.48 -11.59 26.27
N ILE A 563 20.15 -12.56 27.12
CA ILE A 563 18.86 -13.27 27.14
C ILE A 563 18.44 -13.42 28.60
N ALA A 564 17.36 -12.74 28.99
CA ALA A 564 16.79 -12.85 30.31
C ALA A 564 15.66 -13.89 30.40
N GLY A 565 14.94 -14.17 29.31
CA GLY A 565 13.94 -15.24 29.23
C GLY A 565 14.51 -16.57 28.74
N ASP A 566 13.65 -17.47 28.29
CA ASP A 566 14.03 -18.77 27.74
C ASP A 566 14.74 -18.62 26.37
N CYS A 567 15.62 -19.58 26.09
CA CYS A 567 16.34 -19.65 24.83
C CYS A 567 16.02 -20.95 24.07
N THR A 568 15.54 -20.85 22.86
CA THR A 568 15.30 -21.99 21.98
C THR A 568 16.03 -21.81 20.65
N ILE A 569 16.89 -22.78 20.28
CA ILE A 569 17.61 -22.79 19.01
C ILE A 569 17.32 -24.12 18.31
N ASN A 570 16.55 -24.05 17.21
CA ASN A 570 16.05 -25.24 16.52
C ASN A 570 16.87 -25.65 15.29
N TYR A 571 17.76 -24.79 14.79
CA TYR A 571 18.48 -25.03 13.53
C TYR A 571 19.99 -24.82 13.64
N SER A 572 20.75 -25.64 12.92
CA SER A 572 22.22 -25.57 12.83
C SER A 572 22.76 -24.34 12.11
N THR A 573 21.90 -23.57 11.47
CA THR A 573 22.24 -22.28 10.84
C THR A 573 22.49 -21.14 11.83
N PHE A 574 22.18 -21.34 13.12
CA PHE A 574 22.63 -20.44 14.18
C PHE A 574 24.09 -20.75 14.51
N ASN A 575 24.96 -19.80 14.25
CA ASN A 575 26.39 -19.98 14.42
C ASN A 575 26.99 -18.83 15.23
N SER A 576 27.52 -19.15 16.42
CA SER A 576 28.23 -18.20 17.27
C SER A 576 29.69 -18.62 17.35
N ASN A 577 30.58 -17.76 16.88
CA ASN A 577 32.01 -18.08 16.83
C ASN A 577 32.90 -16.85 17.10
N THR A 578 34.21 -17.03 17.13
CA THR A 578 35.25 -16.01 17.29
C THR A 578 35.15 -15.24 18.61
N ASP A 579 34.62 -14.02 18.63
CA ASP A 579 34.57 -13.10 19.79
C ASP A 579 33.13 -12.81 20.25
N ASN A 580 32.14 -13.64 19.86
CA ASN A 580 30.76 -13.47 20.29
C ASN A 580 30.53 -14.11 21.68
N GLU A 581 29.78 -13.41 22.53
CA GLU A 581 29.39 -13.90 23.86
C GLU A 581 27.86 -13.92 23.98
N ILE A 582 27.30 -15.04 24.44
CA ILE A 582 25.89 -15.21 24.78
C ILE A 582 25.78 -15.28 26.31
N ILE A 583 24.99 -14.37 26.87
CA ILE A 583 24.86 -14.16 28.30
C ILE A 583 23.42 -14.45 28.72
N PHE A 584 23.26 -15.39 29.65
CA PHE A 584 21.97 -15.72 30.25
C PHE A 584 21.89 -15.03 31.60
N ASP A 585 21.13 -13.94 31.69
CA ASP A 585 21.11 -13.03 32.82
C ASP A 585 19.72 -12.79 33.42
N GLY A 586 18.83 -13.77 33.27
CA GLY A 586 17.49 -13.73 33.82
C GLY A 586 17.43 -13.63 35.34
N THR A 587 16.32 -13.08 35.83
CA THR A 587 15.99 -13.02 37.27
C THR A 587 14.97 -14.08 37.69
N GLU A 588 14.42 -14.79 36.71
CA GLU A 588 13.53 -15.93 36.86
C GLU A 588 14.22 -17.20 36.32
N LYS A 589 13.61 -18.37 36.57
CA LYS A 589 14.11 -19.62 35.99
C LYS A 589 14.18 -19.52 34.47
N GLN A 590 15.35 -19.86 33.88
CA GLN A 590 15.54 -19.90 32.44
C GLN A 590 15.64 -21.34 31.93
N VAL A 591 15.10 -21.59 30.74
CA VAL A 591 15.23 -22.87 30.04
C VAL A 591 16.01 -22.66 28.74
N ILE A 592 17.12 -23.41 28.60
CA ILE A 592 17.92 -23.45 27.37
C ILE A 592 17.59 -24.73 26.62
N ASN A 593 17.06 -24.61 25.41
CA ASN A 593 16.71 -25.74 24.55
C ASN A 593 17.37 -25.60 23.18
N VAL A 594 18.50 -26.24 22.98
CA VAL A 594 19.18 -26.37 21.68
C VAL A 594 18.84 -27.73 21.10
N THR A 595 17.94 -27.77 20.10
CA THR A 595 17.45 -29.07 19.59
C THR A 595 18.36 -29.69 18.53
N ASN A 596 19.27 -28.91 17.95
CA ASN A 596 20.19 -29.38 16.90
C ASN A 596 21.62 -29.53 17.42
N SER A 597 22.13 -30.74 17.39
CA SER A 597 23.46 -31.07 17.90
C SER A 597 24.64 -30.47 17.13
N TYR A 598 24.39 -29.91 15.93
CA TYR A 598 25.43 -29.23 15.14
C TYR A 598 25.61 -27.75 15.52
N VAL A 599 24.72 -27.20 16.34
CA VAL A 599 24.90 -25.85 16.87
C VAL A 599 26.15 -25.83 17.76
N SER A 600 27.03 -24.86 17.50
CA SER A 600 28.20 -24.59 18.31
C SER A 600 28.22 -23.12 18.71
N LEU A 601 28.26 -22.86 20.00
CA LEU A 601 28.29 -21.52 20.56
C LEU A 601 29.73 -21.17 20.96
N ASN A 602 30.11 -19.90 20.84
CA ASN A 602 31.49 -19.53 21.19
C ASN A 602 31.64 -19.42 22.72
N LYS A 603 31.30 -18.26 23.27
CA LYS A 603 31.40 -18.03 24.71
C LYS A 603 30.00 -17.96 25.30
N ILE A 604 29.77 -18.71 26.37
CA ILE A 604 28.52 -18.70 27.13
C ILE A 604 28.81 -18.24 28.54
N THR A 605 28.03 -17.31 29.02
CA THR A 605 28.11 -16.81 30.38
C THR A 605 26.77 -17.00 31.09
N PHE A 606 26.79 -17.78 32.18
CA PHE A 606 25.64 -17.94 33.07
C PHE A 606 25.68 -16.88 34.18
N ASN A 607 24.76 -15.97 34.15
CA ASN A 607 24.64 -14.88 35.09
C ASN A 607 23.20 -14.73 35.64
N ASN A 608 22.39 -15.81 35.55
CA ASN A 608 21.05 -15.85 36.08
C ASN A 608 21.09 -15.76 37.62
N THR A 609 20.23 -14.92 38.19
CA THR A 609 20.21 -14.63 39.64
C THR A 609 19.05 -15.29 40.38
N SER A 610 18.19 -16.05 39.69
CA SER A 610 17.07 -16.74 40.33
C SER A 610 17.55 -17.93 41.17
N GLU A 611 16.80 -18.29 42.22
CA GLU A 611 17.05 -19.47 43.04
C GLU A 611 16.95 -20.79 42.24
N ASP A 612 16.09 -20.79 41.20
CA ASP A 612 15.90 -21.95 40.32
C ASP A 612 16.96 -22.04 39.20
N GLY A 613 17.61 -20.91 38.89
CA GLY A 613 18.72 -20.81 37.94
C GLY A 613 18.35 -21.18 36.50
N ILE A 614 19.21 -21.96 35.85
CA ILE A 614 19.08 -22.36 34.44
C ILE A 614 18.86 -23.87 34.34
N GLU A 615 17.85 -24.25 33.52
CA GLU A 615 17.61 -25.63 33.11
C GLU A 615 18.02 -25.84 31.66
N ILE A 616 18.94 -26.74 31.39
CA ILE A 616 19.41 -27.13 30.05
C ILE A 616 18.67 -28.40 29.62
N LYS A 617 17.91 -28.33 28.52
CA LYS A 617 17.14 -29.49 28.02
C LYS A 617 18.04 -30.50 27.28
N ASN A 618 18.95 -30.00 26.45
CA ASN A 618 19.87 -30.82 25.66
C ASN A 618 21.29 -30.25 25.71
N SER A 619 22.29 -31.10 25.80
CA SER A 619 23.70 -30.68 25.69
C SER A 619 23.97 -30.12 24.29
N PHE A 620 24.80 -29.10 24.19
CA PHE A 620 25.22 -28.47 22.94
C PHE A 620 26.72 -28.15 22.95
N ASN A 621 27.28 -27.86 21.76
CA ASN A 621 28.70 -27.54 21.65
C ASN A 621 28.95 -26.06 22.02
N TYR A 622 30.08 -25.81 22.70
CA TYR A 622 30.55 -24.46 23.03
C TYR A 622 32.11 -24.46 23.04
N ALA A 623 32.71 -23.29 22.96
CA ALA A 623 34.15 -23.12 23.07
C ALA A 623 34.57 -22.71 24.49
N GLU A 624 33.82 -21.79 25.13
CA GLU A 624 34.10 -21.31 26.48
C GLU A 624 32.80 -21.25 27.30
N LEU A 625 32.84 -21.70 28.55
CA LEU A 625 31.74 -21.63 29.50
C LEU A 625 32.17 -20.86 30.75
N VAL A 626 31.45 -19.84 31.13
CA VAL A 626 31.69 -19.00 32.31
C VAL A 626 30.49 -19.06 33.25
N ASN A 627 30.73 -19.38 34.51
CA ASN A 627 29.74 -19.38 35.59
C ASN A 627 30.35 -18.78 36.87
N GLU A 628 30.90 -17.58 36.76
CA GLU A 628 31.57 -16.90 37.90
C GLU A 628 30.55 -16.47 38.98
N SER A 629 29.31 -16.23 38.60
CA SER A 629 28.23 -15.86 39.55
C SER A 629 27.78 -17.02 40.43
N GLY A 630 28.21 -18.26 40.13
CA GLY A 630 27.75 -19.46 40.83
C GLY A 630 26.26 -19.78 40.55
N CYS A 631 25.76 -19.35 39.40
CA CYS A 631 24.40 -19.65 38.98
C CYS A 631 24.12 -21.16 39.02
N LYS A 632 22.97 -21.55 39.57
CA LYS A 632 22.53 -22.94 39.60
C LYS A 632 22.17 -23.38 38.18
N VAL A 633 22.86 -24.44 37.72
CA VAL A 633 22.59 -25.03 36.40
C VAL A 633 22.12 -26.48 36.59
N THR A 634 20.98 -26.80 36.00
CA THR A 634 20.41 -28.15 36.05
C THR A 634 20.17 -28.66 34.63
N PHE A 635 20.21 -29.99 34.47
CA PHE A 635 19.97 -30.62 33.18
C PHE A 635 18.75 -31.53 33.25
N ALA A 636 17.94 -31.55 32.22
CA ALA A 636 16.72 -32.37 32.15
C ALA A 636 17.03 -33.88 32.27
N ASN A 637 18.24 -34.31 31.88
CA ASN A 637 18.73 -35.68 31.99
C ASN A 637 19.42 -35.98 33.33
N GLY A 638 19.37 -35.06 34.31
CA GLY A 638 20.00 -35.21 35.62
C GLY A 638 21.51 -34.92 35.65
N GLY A 639 22.08 -34.30 34.59
CA GLY A 639 23.50 -33.98 34.49
C GLY A 639 23.92 -32.78 35.36
N THR A 640 25.23 -32.61 35.44
CA THR A 640 25.91 -31.52 36.16
C THR A 640 26.86 -30.78 35.23
N VAL A 641 27.20 -29.55 35.60
CA VAL A 641 28.36 -28.81 35.03
C VAL A 641 29.64 -29.34 35.70
N GLY A 642 30.70 -29.48 34.94
CA GLY A 642 32.01 -29.86 35.48
C GLY A 642 32.55 -28.82 36.47
N GLU A 643 33.41 -29.28 37.34
CA GLU A 643 34.05 -28.48 38.39
C GLU A 643 35.55 -28.82 38.48
N THR A 644 36.35 -27.93 39.04
CA THR A 644 37.73 -28.25 39.42
C THR A 644 37.74 -28.76 40.87
N LEU A 645 38.28 -29.95 41.09
CA LEU A 645 38.37 -30.51 42.42
C LEU A 645 39.45 -29.79 43.26
N SER A 646 39.09 -29.50 44.51
CA SER A 646 39.99 -28.96 45.53
C SER A 646 40.39 -30.01 46.58
N GLU A 647 39.74 -31.18 46.58
CA GLU A 647 39.97 -32.32 47.47
C GLU A 647 39.42 -33.59 46.82
N ASP A 648 39.73 -34.74 47.39
CA ASP A 648 39.19 -36.00 46.94
C ASP A 648 37.66 -36.04 47.15
N LYS A 649 36.95 -36.54 46.11
CA LYS A 649 35.48 -36.55 46.09
C LYS A 649 34.92 -37.95 45.84
N VAL A 650 33.87 -38.31 46.56
CA VAL A 650 33.10 -39.53 46.37
C VAL A 650 31.66 -39.20 46.00
N VAL A 651 31.18 -39.82 44.93
CA VAL A 651 29.80 -39.77 44.50
C VAL A 651 29.15 -41.13 44.71
N ASP A 652 28.08 -41.21 45.50
CA ASP A 652 27.44 -42.47 45.91
C ASP A 652 26.54 -43.11 44.84
N GLY A 653 26.23 -42.47 43.77
CA GLY A 653 25.40 -42.97 42.68
C GLY A 653 26.05 -42.70 41.32
N ASP A 654 25.19 -42.62 40.30
CA ASP A 654 25.64 -42.26 38.96
C ASP A 654 26.04 -40.77 38.92
N TYR A 655 27.03 -40.49 38.13
CA TYR A 655 27.49 -39.14 37.84
C TYR A 655 27.31 -38.85 36.35
N ILE A 656 26.61 -37.77 36.02
CA ILE A 656 26.39 -37.35 34.65
C ILE A 656 27.08 -36.01 34.44
N LEU A 657 28.17 -35.98 33.68
CA LEU A 657 28.79 -34.75 33.22
C LEU A 657 28.09 -34.32 31.90
N ALA A 658 27.33 -33.27 31.96
CA ALA A 658 26.59 -32.80 30.81
C ALA A 658 27.31 -31.69 30.05
N MET A 659 28.07 -30.84 30.74
CA MET A 659 28.73 -29.66 30.19
C MET A 659 29.88 -29.20 31.10
N GLY A 660 30.74 -28.34 30.62
CA GLY A 660 31.84 -27.75 31.39
C GLY A 660 33.07 -28.63 31.42
N GLU A 661 34.02 -28.29 32.27
CA GLU A 661 35.28 -28.98 32.49
C GLU A 661 35.26 -29.58 33.89
N LEU A 662 35.45 -30.89 33.96
CA LEU A 662 35.68 -31.58 35.19
C LEU A 662 37.21 -31.82 35.33
N ASP A 663 37.88 -30.97 36.09
CA ASP A 663 39.31 -31.04 36.32
C ASP A 663 39.57 -31.69 37.68
N LEU A 664 40.20 -32.86 37.65
CA LEU A 664 40.55 -33.57 38.89
C LEU A 664 41.70 -32.90 39.63
N ASN A 665 42.52 -32.08 38.95
CA ASN A 665 43.54 -31.22 39.57
C ASN A 665 44.42 -31.95 40.61
N GLY A 666 44.86 -33.17 40.29
CA GLY A 666 45.68 -33.99 41.17
C GLY A 666 44.92 -34.78 42.25
N HIS A 667 43.57 -34.64 42.33
CA HIS A 667 42.72 -35.31 43.32
C HIS A 667 42.08 -36.58 42.76
N THR A 668 41.46 -37.36 43.66
CA THR A 668 40.74 -38.59 43.31
C THR A 668 39.23 -38.30 43.25
N LEU A 669 38.58 -38.64 42.11
CA LEU A 669 37.13 -38.72 42.01
C LEU A 669 36.72 -40.20 41.98
N THR A 670 35.92 -40.63 42.96
CA THR A 670 35.33 -41.97 43.01
C THR A 670 33.84 -41.89 42.73
N ILE A 671 33.37 -42.61 41.74
CA ILE A 671 31.95 -42.71 41.38
C ILE A 671 31.51 -44.14 41.65
N ASN A 672 30.58 -44.30 42.60
CA ASN A 672 30.13 -45.65 43.02
C ASN A 672 29.09 -46.26 42.05
N GLY A 673 28.45 -45.44 41.21
CA GLY A 673 27.57 -45.86 40.11
C GLY A 673 28.25 -45.74 38.75
N ASP A 674 27.44 -45.48 37.72
CA ASP A 674 27.90 -45.26 36.35
C ASP A 674 28.37 -43.80 36.16
N PHE A 675 29.40 -43.63 35.35
CA PHE A 675 29.79 -42.32 34.87
C PHE A 675 29.31 -42.11 33.43
N ILE A 676 28.42 -41.17 33.22
CA ILE A 676 27.91 -40.83 31.89
C ILE A 676 28.43 -39.45 31.52
N GLN A 677 29.30 -39.40 30.54
CA GLN A 677 29.82 -38.16 30.01
C GLN A 677 29.01 -37.75 28.76
N ALA A 678 27.89 -37.07 29.01
CA ALA A 678 26.99 -36.59 27.96
C ALA A 678 27.56 -35.40 27.17
N GLY A 679 28.56 -34.73 27.74
CA GLY A 679 29.28 -33.60 27.14
C GLY A 679 30.47 -33.20 28.01
N GLY A 680 31.03 -32.01 27.75
CA GLY A 680 32.13 -31.45 28.53
C GLY A 680 33.47 -32.16 28.38
N GLU A 681 34.44 -31.71 29.12
CA GLU A 681 35.80 -32.30 29.14
C GLU A 681 36.14 -32.82 30.54
N VAL A 682 36.63 -34.02 30.59
CA VAL A 682 37.25 -34.58 31.81
C VAL A 682 38.76 -34.45 31.67
N LYS A 683 39.36 -33.60 32.50
CA LYS A 683 40.80 -33.47 32.65
C LYS A 683 41.26 -34.26 33.88
N VAL A 684 41.97 -35.33 33.67
CA VAL A 684 42.53 -36.14 34.79
C VAL A 684 43.62 -35.37 35.50
N ASN A 685 44.45 -34.63 34.76
CA ASN A 685 45.36 -33.58 35.25
C ASN A 685 46.16 -33.99 36.51
N GLY A 686 46.85 -35.16 36.42
CA GLY A 686 47.62 -35.71 37.52
C GLY A 686 46.81 -36.42 38.61
N GLY A 687 45.45 -36.42 38.46
CA GLY A 687 44.52 -37.03 39.40
C GLY A 687 44.23 -38.51 39.08
N LYS A 688 43.16 -39.01 39.76
CA LYS A 688 42.66 -40.36 39.58
C LYS A 688 41.12 -40.35 39.47
N LEU A 689 40.59 -40.91 38.38
CA LEU A 689 39.18 -41.20 38.21
C LEU A 689 38.90 -42.67 38.48
N VAL A 690 38.06 -43.01 39.45
CA VAL A 690 37.58 -44.34 39.75
C VAL A 690 36.12 -44.48 39.51
N VAL A 691 35.69 -45.34 38.59
CA VAL A 691 34.28 -45.59 38.27
C VAL A 691 33.97 -47.05 38.62
N ASN A 692 33.15 -47.27 39.62
CA ASN A 692 32.77 -48.62 40.06
C ASN A 692 31.68 -49.28 39.20
N GLY A 693 30.93 -48.47 38.41
CA GLY A 693 30.02 -48.90 37.35
C GLY A 693 30.62 -48.77 35.95
N ASP A 694 29.79 -48.50 34.97
CA ASP A 694 30.20 -48.25 33.58
C ASP A 694 30.67 -46.80 33.38
N TYR A 695 31.67 -46.59 32.53
CA TYR A 695 32.02 -45.28 32.04
C TYR A 695 31.64 -45.14 30.55
N ARG A 696 30.65 -44.31 30.30
CA ARG A 696 30.10 -44.09 28.95
C ARG A 696 30.30 -42.63 28.52
N ILE A 697 31.09 -42.43 27.47
CA ILE A 697 31.14 -41.11 26.79
C ILE A 697 30.03 -41.09 25.76
N GLN A 698 28.78 -40.97 26.25
CA GLN A 698 27.53 -41.02 25.49
C GLN A 698 26.50 -40.16 26.21
N THR A 699 25.40 -39.79 25.48
CA THR A 699 24.24 -39.10 26.06
C THR A 699 23.15 -40.12 26.35
N ARG A 700 22.66 -40.18 27.60
CA ARG A 700 21.55 -41.05 28.00
C ARG A 700 20.24 -40.45 27.44
N LYS A 701 19.41 -41.27 26.81
CA LYS A 701 18.05 -40.97 26.42
C LYS A 701 17.07 -41.78 27.30
N ASN A 702 16.13 -41.10 27.91
CA ASN A 702 15.04 -41.73 28.61
C ASN A 702 13.90 -41.99 27.61
N SER A 703 13.53 -43.25 27.38
CA SER A 703 12.33 -43.57 26.61
C SER A 703 11.09 -43.52 27.49
N GLU A 704 9.93 -43.24 26.89
CA GLU A 704 8.63 -43.26 27.60
C GLU A 704 8.30 -44.67 28.15
N GLU A 705 8.95 -45.71 27.65
CA GLU A 705 8.78 -47.10 28.08
C GLU A 705 9.79 -47.52 29.16
N GLY A 706 10.62 -46.61 29.68
CA GLY A 706 11.60 -46.89 30.73
C GLY A 706 12.82 -47.70 30.26
N THR A 707 13.00 -47.90 28.95
CA THR A 707 14.24 -48.50 28.40
C THR A 707 15.28 -47.41 28.19
N GLU A 708 16.43 -47.59 28.80
CA GLU A 708 17.58 -46.72 28.59
C GLU A 708 18.18 -46.96 27.19
N SER A 709 18.41 -45.85 26.48
CA SER A 709 19.17 -45.83 25.22
C SER A 709 20.20 -44.75 25.25
N TYR A 710 21.23 -44.89 24.43
CA TYR A 710 22.35 -43.97 24.40
C TYR A 710 22.61 -43.46 22.99
N ASP A 711 22.96 -42.17 22.90
CA ASP A 711 23.39 -41.53 21.66
C ASP A 711 24.86 -41.07 21.79
N TYR A 712 25.43 -40.64 20.67
CA TYR A 712 26.75 -40.04 20.69
C TYR A 712 26.78 -38.78 21.56
N SER A 713 27.94 -38.54 22.24
CA SER A 713 28.14 -37.32 23.03
C SER A 713 29.18 -36.38 22.41
N THR A 714 29.37 -35.24 23.02
CA THR A 714 30.45 -34.29 22.70
C THR A 714 31.59 -34.37 23.75
N GLY A 715 31.54 -35.33 24.64
CA GLY A 715 32.49 -35.47 25.74
C GLY A 715 33.93 -35.76 25.28
N ILE A 716 34.89 -35.16 25.96
CA ILE A 716 36.33 -35.35 25.73
C ILE A 716 36.94 -35.88 27.02
N LEU A 717 37.64 -36.99 26.95
CA LEU A 717 38.52 -37.45 28.01
C LEU A 717 39.96 -37.04 27.71
N ASN A 718 40.55 -36.24 28.58
CA ASN A 718 41.89 -35.68 28.46
C ASN A 718 42.78 -36.30 29.51
N MET A 719 43.80 -37.08 29.05
CA MET A 719 44.84 -37.75 29.85
C MET A 719 46.18 -37.39 29.23
N THR A 720 46.79 -36.32 29.68
CA THR A 720 48.05 -35.82 29.10
C THR A 720 49.25 -35.88 30.05
N ASN A 721 49.01 -36.24 31.33
CA ASN A 721 50.09 -36.45 32.30
C ASN A 721 50.37 -37.91 32.49
N GLU A 722 51.61 -38.26 32.67
CA GLU A 722 52.03 -39.64 32.95
C GLU A 722 51.40 -40.20 34.23
N SER A 723 50.98 -39.34 35.14
CA SER A 723 50.34 -39.73 36.41
C SER A 723 48.82 -39.87 36.31
N ASP A 724 48.25 -39.62 35.15
CA ASP A 724 46.77 -39.67 34.94
C ASP A 724 46.33 -41.13 35.04
N VAL A 725 45.33 -41.40 35.89
CA VAL A 725 44.78 -42.73 36.11
C VAL A 725 43.27 -42.71 35.95
N VAL A 726 42.76 -43.61 35.12
CA VAL A 726 41.30 -43.88 35.01
C VAL A 726 41.12 -45.39 35.26
N GLU A 727 40.35 -45.73 36.29
CA GLU A 727 39.97 -47.11 36.64
C GLU A 727 38.46 -47.28 36.44
N VAL A 728 38.06 -48.26 35.63
CA VAL A 728 36.64 -48.55 35.36
C VAL A 728 36.44 -50.05 35.71
N SER A 729 35.50 -50.31 36.62
CA SER A 729 35.14 -51.67 37.00
C SER A 729 34.16 -52.35 36.08
N GLY A 730 33.28 -51.55 35.46
CA GLY A 730 32.29 -51.98 34.45
C GLY A 730 32.79 -51.79 33.01
N ASP A 731 31.91 -51.55 32.10
CA ASP A 731 32.22 -51.32 30.69
C ASP A 731 32.72 -49.86 30.44
N PHE A 732 33.74 -49.75 29.57
CA PHE A 732 34.15 -48.45 29.02
C PHE A 732 33.63 -48.30 27.58
N VAL A 733 32.79 -47.32 27.34
CA VAL A 733 32.16 -47.08 26.02
C VAL A 733 32.51 -45.68 25.50
N MET A 734 33.26 -45.63 24.40
CA MET A 734 33.64 -44.41 23.72
C MET A 734 32.67 -44.11 22.58
N GLY A 735 31.77 -43.14 22.79
CA GLY A 735 30.77 -42.68 21.80
C GLY A 735 30.85 -41.17 21.56
N SER A 736 32.07 -40.60 21.55
CA SER A 736 32.26 -39.17 21.31
C SER A 736 32.25 -38.80 19.83
N THR A 737 31.65 -37.67 19.51
CA THR A 737 31.74 -37.01 18.18
C THR A 737 33.00 -36.13 18.05
N LYS A 738 33.75 -35.94 19.15
CA LYS A 738 34.96 -35.13 19.19
C LYS A 738 36.20 -35.98 19.01
N SER A 739 37.20 -35.40 18.37
CA SER A 739 38.52 -36.04 18.28
C SER A 739 39.24 -35.98 19.64
N HIS A 740 39.91 -37.07 20.03
CA HIS A 740 40.73 -37.17 21.22
C HIS A 740 42.23 -37.14 20.86
N ASN A 741 42.60 -36.49 19.75
CA ASN A 741 43.97 -36.29 19.34
C ASN A 741 44.62 -35.26 20.28
N GLY A 742 45.36 -35.71 21.25
CA GLY A 742 46.16 -34.90 22.15
C GLY A 742 47.54 -34.60 21.61
#